data_50387b569fa1c8f44ec798c260d769d1
#
_entry.id   50387b569fa1c8f44ec798c260d769d1
#
_cell.length_a   1.000
_cell.length_b   1.000
_cell.length_c   1.000
_cell.angle_alpha   90.00
_cell.angle_beta   90.00
_cell.angle_gamma   90.00
#
_symmetry.space_group_name_H-M   'P 1'
#
loop_
_entity.id
_entity.type
_entity.pdbx_description
1 polymer ?
#
loop_
_entity_poly.entity_id
_entity_poly.type
_entity_poly.pdbx_seq_one_letter_code
_entity_poly.pdbx_strand_id
1 'polypeptide(L)'
;MSIAALLIAAQIGASFLARASGVHKYLVAQLEGAFGRTVEVRHFNILLLPRPVLDAEQVSIGEDPAFGNEYFLRAEHLTGGLRWSGLLRGHFEFGTLSLSRPSLILVRNDGGEWNLERWLPPAKSTLGAGSQFYGPRAQQTPSNRLQKIDIDEGRINFKIGDEKLPFAFLGVSGSVEQVSSGRWRLQLKAQPWRSGVTLQSTGTLLVRGDVAGTSARLQPAEVHLQWGKVSLADLFRLLRGQDYGVRGVFALDGTAKSGTSDRVAAADMQPGDWTFSVQARAAQIHRWDLTERSDNPAANVSLEGRWNTGTRSVSAERLVVETARSNLRGSARYALNAVPVWEVRLDSAGIQAADLLAWYRAFDPNVNNAIAAEQFFTGAITLRGWPLEVDEAAFSSRGGALRIPGLAAPLRIGAFQGGRQRTSLDVEPVRIFYAAPERSEGGTLTAATMAKRRSAAESKGALEIGFTHDLSKRAGEVSIDGRMENVEDVLSVMSALGRPMNHGWELTGPVSANLHYQWDNVAATRAWSGHVDMNKATLQVAGLNQPLQLNKARLDWRDGLRSASVADVEGFGATWSGQLAQAGVDADGSAKWNFQLHANHLDAADLDRWMGPRARPGWLQRLLPSLLGGSTVNPAASELLRHVNAEGELRVDEFTLEKIKLGQVRAIGALHDLHLELRQAEGRWAGGRLRARVRAAFLPRPSYDVTAEGDRVDLRQIPAPGNLPERFAGLASGTVHLTTQGVGRDELLQHLAGKGELKLRDVEFRGWDVDASMADGAPHEGASRWASGQGTFLVRDRGIIFPGLRLDGPSEMTLLKGTLSFVQDSDLTLQTLIDDQTGSSPPEQGYVLKISGPLDVPKISIERLVAHRPAD
;
A
#
# COMPACT_ATOMS: atom_id res chain seq x y z
N MET A 1 -30.51 -72.61 34.59
CA MET A 1 -29.05 -72.78 34.48
C MET A 1 -28.62 -73.66 33.30
N SER A 2 -29.33 -74.71 32.90
CA SER A 2 -28.93 -75.60 31.79
C SER A 2 -28.81 -74.95 30.39
N ILE A 3 -29.69 -74.03 30.07
CA ILE A 3 -29.70 -73.37 28.75
C ILE A 3 -28.49 -72.39 28.61
N ALA A 4 -28.17 -71.67 29.69
CA ALA A 4 -27.02 -70.76 29.65
C ALA A 4 -25.70 -71.51 29.56
N ALA A 5 -25.53 -72.61 30.20
CA ALA A 5 -24.38 -73.53 30.12
C ALA A 5 -24.22 -74.10 28.70
N LEU A 6 -25.36 -74.55 28.07
CA LEU A 6 -25.37 -75.08 26.75
C LEU A 6 -24.99 -73.97 25.64
N LEU A 7 -25.46 -72.76 25.89
CA LEU A 7 -25.15 -71.65 25.04
C LEU A 7 -23.66 -71.22 25.18
N ILE A 8 -23.10 -71.26 26.37
CA ILE A 8 -21.66 -70.98 26.64
C ILE A 8 -20.81 -72.07 26.00
N ALA A 9 -21.18 -73.32 26.11
CA ALA A 9 -20.51 -74.47 25.51
C ALA A 9 -20.54 -74.39 23.97
N ALA A 10 -21.70 -74.04 23.42
CA ALA A 10 -21.87 -73.82 21.97
C ALA A 10 -20.99 -72.64 21.47
N GLN A 11 -20.91 -71.59 22.25
CA GLN A 11 -20.02 -70.42 21.90
C GLN A 11 -18.54 -70.80 21.94
N ILE A 12 -18.10 -71.52 22.94
CA ILE A 12 -16.73 -72.05 23.07
C ILE A 12 -16.43 -73.01 21.90
N GLY A 13 -17.35 -73.90 21.55
CA GLY A 13 -17.24 -74.84 20.43
C GLY A 13 -17.13 -74.07 19.09
N ALA A 14 -17.95 -73.08 18.86
CA ALA A 14 -17.91 -72.24 17.69
C ALA A 14 -16.57 -71.47 17.50
N SER A 15 -16.02 -71.00 18.62
CA SER A 15 -14.73 -70.31 18.63
C SER A 15 -13.54 -71.25 18.33
N PHE A 16 -13.61 -72.51 18.79
CA PHE A 16 -12.66 -73.54 18.46
C PHE A 16 -12.77 -74.02 16.98
N LEU A 17 -13.99 -74.22 16.51
CA LEU A 17 -14.25 -74.53 15.07
C LEU A 17 -13.74 -73.47 14.14
N ALA A 18 -13.89 -72.18 14.45
CA ALA A 18 -13.41 -71.06 13.65
C ALA A 18 -11.88 -71.03 13.47
N ARG A 19 -11.15 -71.64 14.41
CA ARG A 19 -9.68 -71.74 14.41
C ARG A 19 -9.17 -72.98 13.66
N ALA A 20 -10.06 -73.95 13.32
CA ALA A 20 -9.69 -75.12 12.62
C ALA A 20 -9.28 -74.78 11.13
N SER A 21 -8.13 -75.25 10.70
CA SER A 21 -7.58 -74.92 9.37
C SER A 21 -8.51 -75.20 8.19
N GLY A 22 -9.33 -76.26 8.31
CA GLY A 22 -10.35 -76.60 7.29
C GLY A 22 -11.48 -75.58 7.20
N VAL A 23 -11.98 -75.11 8.38
CA VAL A 23 -13.02 -74.10 8.44
C VAL A 23 -12.47 -72.71 7.98
N HIS A 24 -11.25 -72.38 8.40
CA HIS A 24 -10.58 -71.19 7.93
C HIS A 24 -10.51 -71.14 6.40
N LYS A 25 -9.98 -72.17 5.75
CA LYS A 25 -9.92 -72.26 4.27
C LYS A 25 -11.31 -72.20 3.63
N TYR A 26 -12.31 -72.83 4.22
CA TYR A 26 -13.69 -72.76 3.71
C TYR A 26 -14.28 -71.34 3.80
N LEU A 27 -14.10 -70.66 4.93
CA LEU A 27 -14.56 -69.26 5.13
C LEU A 27 -13.85 -68.29 4.17
N VAL A 28 -12.53 -68.41 4.01
CA VAL A 28 -11.76 -67.61 3.03
C VAL A 28 -12.34 -67.85 1.63
N ALA A 29 -12.54 -69.11 1.19
CA ALA A 29 -13.09 -69.42 -0.12
C ALA A 29 -14.51 -68.87 -0.32
N GLN A 30 -15.34 -68.82 0.76
CA GLN A 30 -16.66 -68.18 0.71
C GLN A 30 -16.57 -66.65 0.50
N LEU A 31 -15.60 -66.02 1.21
CA LEU A 31 -15.34 -64.60 1.04
C LEU A 31 -14.76 -64.31 -0.35
N GLU A 32 -13.82 -65.12 -0.83
CA GLU A 32 -13.29 -64.97 -2.19
C GLU A 32 -14.40 -65.13 -3.23
N GLY A 33 -15.30 -66.09 -3.07
CA GLY A 33 -16.46 -66.22 -3.94
C GLY A 33 -17.44 -65.04 -3.84
N ALA A 34 -17.59 -64.41 -2.69
CA ALA A 34 -18.44 -63.23 -2.51
C ALA A 34 -17.82 -61.97 -3.09
N PHE A 35 -16.52 -61.76 -2.93
CA PHE A 35 -15.80 -60.58 -3.43
C PHE A 35 -15.25 -60.74 -4.84
N GLY A 36 -15.16 -61.97 -5.36
CA GLY A 36 -14.59 -62.28 -6.65
C GLY A 36 -13.08 -62.03 -6.76
N ARG A 37 -12.38 -61.97 -5.64
CA ARG A 37 -10.96 -61.63 -5.49
C ARG A 37 -10.30 -62.45 -4.37
N THR A 38 -9.01 -62.53 -4.40
CA THR A 38 -8.24 -63.21 -3.32
C THR A 38 -8.47 -62.50 -1.99
N VAL A 39 -8.73 -63.27 -0.92
CA VAL A 39 -8.98 -62.77 0.41
C VAL A 39 -8.03 -63.42 1.39
N GLU A 40 -7.33 -62.59 2.12
CA GLU A 40 -6.48 -63.01 3.22
C GLU A 40 -7.12 -62.56 4.54
N VAL A 41 -7.24 -63.45 5.50
CA VAL A 41 -7.78 -63.19 6.83
C VAL A 41 -6.83 -63.78 7.86
N ARG A 42 -6.52 -63.02 8.88
CA ARG A 42 -5.60 -63.49 9.94
C ARG A 42 -6.30 -64.46 10.87
N HIS A 43 -7.48 -64.06 11.40
CA HIS A 43 -8.26 -64.83 12.33
C HIS A 43 -9.75 -64.73 12.05
N PHE A 44 -10.50 -65.80 12.32
CA PHE A 44 -11.95 -65.81 12.36
C PHE A 44 -12.43 -66.04 13.77
N ASN A 45 -13.43 -65.29 14.19
CA ASN A 45 -14.21 -65.49 15.41
C ASN A 45 -15.67 -65.67 15.04
N ILE A 46 -16.34 -66.67 15.61
CA ILE A 46 -17.77 -66.90 15.42
C ILE A 46 -18.47 -66.62 16.76
N LEU A 47 -19.31 -65.61 16.76
CA LEU A 47 -20.15 -65.26 17.91
C LEU A 47 -21.57 -65.73 17.57
N LEU A 48 -22.17 -66.54 18.46
CA LEU A 48 -23.54 -67.11 18.29
C LEU A 48 -24.61 -66.25 18.92
N LEU A 49 -24.24 -65.51 19.98
CA LEU A 49 -25.19 -64.72 20.76
C LEU A 49 -24.81 -63.22 20.77
N PRO A 50 -25.79 -62.31 20.80
CA PRO A 50 -27.25 -62.50 20.72
C PRO A 50 -27.75 -62.86 19.30
N ARG A 51 -26.94 -62.67 18.30
CA ARG A 51 -27.15 -63.08 16.88
C ARG A 51 -25.90 -63.74 16.38
N PRO A 52 -25.99 -64.72 15.46
CA PRO A 52 -24.82 -65.33 14.90
C PRO A 52 -24.08 -64.36 14.02
N VAL A 53 -22.80 -64.11 14.33
CA VAL A 53 -21.91 -63.20 13.65
C VAL A 53 -20.58 -63.89 13.42
N LEU A 54 -20.08 -63.78 12.19
CA LEU A 54 -18.69 -64.07 11.86
C LEU A 54 -17.89 -62.77 11.89
N ASP A 55 -16.84 -62.75 12.70
CA ASP A 55 -15.87 -61.66 12.74
C ASP A 55 -14.55 -62.14 12.18
N ALA A 56 -14.07 -61.47 11.12
CA ALA A 56 -12.78 -61.72 10.47
C ALA A 56 -11.84 -60.58 10.78
N GLU A 57 -10.72 -60.84 11.40
CA GLU A 57 -9.72 -59.84 11.84
C GLU A 57 -8.63 -59.68 10.79
N GLN A 58 -8.23 -58.45 10.55
CA GLN A 58 -7.18 -58.06 9.57
C GLN A 58 -7.41 -58.66 8.18
N VAL A 59 -8.54 -58.30 7.61
CA VAL A 59 -8.95 -58.73 6.28
C VAL A 59 -8.23 -57.91 5.23
N SER A 60 -7.62 -58.60 4.20
CA SER A 60 -7.04 -57.96 3.04
C SER A 60 -7.65 -58.60 1.78
N ILE A 61 -8.23 -57.77 0.91
CA ILE A 61 -8.79 -58.19 -0.38
C ILE A 61 -7.84 -57.72 -1.46
N GLY A 62 -7.33 -58.64 -2.24
CA GLY A 62 -6.35 -58.37 -3.32
C GLY A 62 -6.96 -57.53 -4.47
N GLU A 63 -6.11 -56.84 -5.17
CA GLU A 63 -6.49 -56.07 -6.38
C GLU A 63 -6.57 -56.97 -7.59
N ASP A 64 -7.36 -56.59 -8.62
CA ASP A 64 -7.30 -57.18 -9.93
C ASP A 64 -5.94 -56.83 -10.58
N PRO A 65 -5.20 -57.80 -11.10
CA PRO A 65 -3.90 -57.55 -11.74
C PRO A 65 -3.89 -56.51 -12.87
N ALA A 66 -5.06 -56.23 -13.46
CA ALA A 66 -5.22 -55.13 -14.44
C ALA A 66 -5.09 -53.70 -13.83
N PHE A 67 -5.13 -53.58 -12.49
CA PHE A 67 -5.04 -52.32 -11.76
C PHE A 67 -3.83 -52.26 -10.80
N GLY A 68 -3.02 -53.29 -10.73
CA GLY A 68 -1.82 -53.37 -9.91
C GLY A 68 -1.77 -54.58 -8.98
N ASN A 69 -0.74 -54.63 -8.13
CA ASN A 69 -0.47 -55.75 -7.22
C ASN A 69 -0.69 -55.44 -5.76
N GLU A 70 -1.29 -54.29 -5.45
CA GLU A 70 -1.59 -53.88 -4.05
C GLU A 70 -2.94 -54.47 -3.60
N TYR A 71 -3.36 -54.15 -2.38
CA TYR A 71 -4.68 -54.54 -1.93
C TYR A 71 -5.74 -53.55 -2.49
N PHE A 72 -6.93 -54.09 -2.79
CA PHE A 72 -8.12 -53.34 -3.10
C PHE A 72 -8.75 -52.72 -1.85
N LEU A 73 -8.93 -53.59 -0.82
CA LEU A 73 -9.52 -53.23 0.46
C LEU A 73 -8.75 -53.92 1.61
N ARG A 74 -8.44 -53.16 2.63
CA ARG A 74 -8.03 -53.69 3.96
C ARG A 74 -9.01 -53.23 4.99
N ALA A 75 -9.38 -54.10 5.92
CA ALA A 75 -10.18 -53.75 7.07
C ALA A 75 -9.60 -54.35 8.33
N GLU A 76 -9.71 -53.64 9.44
CA GLU A 76 -9.29 -54.21 10.75
C GLU A 76 -10.22 -55.30 11.16
N HIS A 77 -11.53 -55.09 11.02
CA HIS A 77 -12.55 -56.10 11.23
C HIS A 77 -13.55 -56.08 10.08
N LEU A 78 -13.89 -57.32 9.63
CA LEU A 78 -15.02 -57.58 8.74
C LEU A 78 -16.01 -58.47 9.53
N THR A 79 -17.13 -57.86 9.94
CA THR A 79 -18.14 -58.57 10.72
C THR A 79 -19.33 -58.89 9.85
N GLY A 80 -19.66 -60.14 9.72
CA GLY A 80 -20.77 -60.65 8.92
C GLY A 80 -21.91 -61.16 9.76
N GLY A 81 -23.10 -60.58 9.67
CA GLY A 81 -24.32 -61.14 10.27
C GLY A 81 -24.74 -62.45 9.57
N LEU A 82 -24.73 -63.55 10.23
CA LEU A 82 -25.10 -64.86 9.72
C LEU A 82 -26.61 -65.11 9.93
N ARG A 83 -27.21 -65.84 8.98
CA ARG A 83 -28.59 -66.28 9.11
C ARG A 83 -28.66 -67.67 9.77
N TRP A 84 -29.48 -67.81 10.83
CA TRP A 84 -29.67 -69.09 11.52
C TRP A 84 -30.09 -70.22 10.55
N SER A 85 -30.96 -69.93 9.55
CA SER A 85 -31.41 -70.87 8.57
C SER A 85 -30.29 -71.43 7.70
N GLY A 86 -29.29 -70.61 7.39
CA GLY A 86 -28.06 -70.98 6.63
C GLY A 86 -27.14 -71.84 7.49
N LEU A 87 -26.88 -71.40 8.75
CA LEU A 87 -26.03 -72.08 9.69
C LEU A 87 -26.52 -73.51 9.98
N LEU A 88 -27.84 -73.69 10.19
CA LEU A 88 -28.47 -75.01 10.40
C LEU A 88 -28.36 -75.92 9.18
N ARG A 89 -28.15 -75.40 8.00
CA ARG A 89 -27.95 -76.18 6.76
C ARG A 89 -26.48 -76.36 6.40
N GLY A 90 -25.57 -75.87 7.23
CA GLY A 90 -24.14 -75.94 6.98
C GLY A 90 -23.62 -74.88 5.96
N HIS A 91 -24.41 -73.86 5.68
CA HIS A 91 -24.04 -72.79 4.75
C HIS A 91 -23.94 -71.43 5.45
N PHE A 92 -22.87 -70.68 5.16
CA PHE A 92 -22.74 -69.27 5.66
C PHE A 92 -23.43 -68.33 4.68
N GLU A 93 -24.60 -67.81 5.11
CA GLU A 93 -25.34 -66.79 4.39
C GLU A 93 -25.19 -65.45 5.08
N PHE A 94 -24.48 -64.51 4.46
CA PHE A 94 -24.30 -63.17 4.99
C PHE A 94 -25.47 -62.26 4.58
N GLY A 95 -26.09 -61.59 5.54
CA GLY A 95 -27.13 -60.60 5.28
C GLY A 95 -26.60 -59.17 5.32
N THR A 96 -25.75 -58.89 6.26
CA THR A 96 -25.11 -57.58 6.46
C THR A 96 -23.62 -57.80 6.73
N LEU A 97 -22.79 -57.03 6.08
CA LEU A 97 -21.36 -56.90 6.38
C LEU A 97 -21.06 -55.58 7.03
N SER A 98 -20.30 -55.54 8.08
CA SER A 98 -19.79 -54.32 8.72
C SER A 98 -18.28 -54.31 8.57
N LEU A 99 -17.75 -53.21 8.08
CA LEU A 99 -16.32 -52.97 7.91
C LEU A 99 -15.88 -51.92 8.93
N SER A 100 -14.98 -52.30 9.82
CA SER A 100 -14.38 -51.33 10.78
C SER A 100 -13.01 -50.93 10.26
N ARG A 101 -12.81 -49.62 10.23
CA ARG A 101 -11.60 -48.95 9.73
C ARG A 101 -11.09 -49.49 8.38
N PRO A 102 -11.97 -49.63 7.35
CA PRO A 102 -11.54 -50.10 6.05
C PRO A 102 -10.69 -49.09 5.34
N SER A 103 -9.63 -49.53 4.67
CA SER A 103 -8.84 -48.75 3.72
C SER A 103 -9.07 -49.26 2.33
N LEU A 104 -9.78 -48.46 1.51
CA LEU A 104 -10.10 -48.76 0.11
C LEU A 104 -9.15 -48.01 -0.78
N ILE A 105 -8.58 -48.65 -1.81
CA ILE A 105 -7.78 -48.00 -2.85
C ILE A 105 -8.57 -48.05 -4.17
N LEU A 106 -8.96 -46.87 -4.65
CA LEU A 106 -9.56 -46.70 -5.96
C LEU A 106 -8.47 -46.41 -6.98
N VAL A 107 -8.24 -47.33 -7.89
CA VAL A 107 -7.23 -47.24 -8.96
C VAL A 107 -7.91 -47.00 -10.29
N ARG A 108 -7.42 -46.05 -11.05
CA ARG A 108 -7.78 -45.79 -12.43
C ARG A 108 -6.67 -46.29 -13.33
N ASN A 109 -6.97 -47.22 -14.24
CA ASN A 109 -5.98 -47.75 -15.18
C ASN A 109 -5.72 -46.79 -16.37
N ASP A 110 -4.75 -47.09 -17.20
CA ASP A 110 -4.40 -46.32 -18.41
C ASP A 110 -5.55 -46.25 -19.42
N GLY A 111 -6.41 -47.26 -19.46
CA GLY A 111 -7.67 -47.27 -20.22
C GLY A 111 -8.74 -46.33 -19.68
N GLY A 112 -8.51 -45.75 -18.47
CA GLY A 112 -9.39 -44.83 -17.82
C GLY A 112 -10.55 -45.47 -17.06
N GLU A 113 -10.54 -46.79 -16.88
CA GLU A 113 -11.48 -47.54 -16.06
C GLU A 113 -11.09 -47.53 -14.60
N TRP A 114 -12.07 -47.52 -13.72
CA TRP A 114 -11.83 -47.66 -12.28
C TRP A 114 -11.95 -49.11 -11.83
N ASN A 115 -11.10 -49.56 -10.92
CA ASN A 115 -11.14 -50.90 -10.37
C ASN A 115 -12.49 -51.24 -9.69
N LEU A 116 -13.22 -50.23 -9.19
CA LEU A 116 -14.55 -50.39 -8.63
C LEU A 116 -15.59 -50.80 -9.69
N GLU A 117 -15.46 -50.35 -10.94
CA GLU A 117 -16.39 -50.67 -12.03
C GLU A 117 -16.40 -52.16 -12.34
N ARG A 118 -15.27 -52.86 -12.25
CA ARG A 118 -15.16 -54.32 -12.43
C ARG A 118 -15.61 -55.09 -11.21
N TRP A 119 -15.63 -54.50 -10.05
CA TRP A 119 -16.07 -55.13 -8.81
C TRP A 119 -17.59 -55.15 -8.65
N LEU A 120 -18.28 -54.14 -9.20
CA LEU A 120 -19.74 -54.09 -9.18
C LEU A 120 -20.27 -55.21 -10.10
N PRO A 121 -21.19 -56.10 -9.60
CA PRO A 121 -21.72 -57.14 -10.41
C PRO A 121 -22.44 -56.58 -11.66
N PRO A 122 -22.20 -57.14 -12.86
CA PRO A 122 -22.86 -56.66 -14.10
C PRO A 122 -24.36 -56.76 -13.94
N ALA A 123 -25.08 -55.69 -14.28
CA ALA A 123 -26.55 -55.79 -14.37
C ALA A 123 -26.91 -56.88 -15.39
N LYS A 124 -27.74 -57.80 -15.01
CA LYS A 124 -28.22 -58.84 -15.92
C LYS A 124 -28.78 -58.16 -17.17
N SER A 125 -28.05 -58.29 -18.30
CA SER A 125 -28.57 -57.93 -19.60
C SER A 125 -29.80 -58.76 -19.88
N THR A 126 -30.97 -58.13 -19.96
CA THR A 126 -32.14 -58.68 -20.59
C THR A 126 -31.92 -58.67 -22.10
N LEU A 127 -30.96 -59.49 -22.54
CA LEU A 127 -30.93 -59.88 -23.94
C LEU A 127 -32.14 -60.78 -24.20
N GLY A 128 -32.91 -60.36 -25.17
CA GLY A 128 -34.19 -60.96 -25.55
C GLY A 128 -34.19 -62.44 -25.71
N ALA A 129 -35.32 -63.00 -25.45
CA ALA A 129 -35.69 -64.36 -25.74
C ALA A 129 -35.27 -64.73 -27.20
N GLY A 130 -34.31 -65.63 -27.33
CA GLY A 130 -34.01 -66.20 -28.63
C GLY A 130 -32.57 -66.74 -28.85
N SER A 131 -32.10 -67.63 -27.99
CA SER A 131 -31.19 -68.71 -28.40
C SER A 131 -31.18 -69.81 -27.33
N GLN A 132 -31.84 -70.86 -27.70
CA GLN A 132 -31.75 -72.16 -27.00
C GLN A 132 -30.34 -72.72 -27.28
N PHE A 133 -29.42 -72.53 -26.37
CA PHE A 133 -28.23 -73.34 -26.25
C PHE A 133 -28.39 -74.25 -25.02
N TYR A 134 -28.60 -75.58 -25.36
CA TYR A 134 -28.49 -76.63 -24.38
C TYR A 134 -27.03 -76.84 -24.01
N GLY A 135 -26.59 -76.16 -22.89
CA GLY A 135 -25.38 -76.44 -22.12
C GLY A 135 -25.74 -77.15 -20.83
N PRO A 136 -24.87 -77.93 -20.22
CA PRO A 136 -25.17 -78.63 -18.95
C PRO A 136 -25.50 -77.60 -17.91
N ARG A 137 -26.59 -77.86 -17.14
CA ARG A 137 -27.05 -77.08 -16.00
C ARG A 137 -25.87 -76.78 -15.03
N ALA A 138 -25.27 -75.64 -15.19
CA ALA A 138 -24.46 -75.10 -14.11
C ALA A 138 -25.37 -75.02 -12.87
N GLN A 139 -25.03 -75.80 -11.84
CA GLN A 139 -25.68 -75.71 -10.53
C GLN A 139 -25.73 -74.26 -10.12
N GLN A 140 -26.96 -73.73 -10.00
CA GLN A 140 -27.20 -72.44 -9.40
C GLN A 140 -26.75 -72.53 -7.97
N THR A 141 -25.51 -72.18 -7.69
CA THR A 141 -25.07 -71.86 -6.33
C THR A 141 -26.06 -70.78 -5.81
N PRO A 142 -26.67 -71.01 -4.64
CA PRO A 142 -27.56 -70.01 -4.05
C PRO A 142 -26.76 -68.72 -3.94
N SER A 143 -27.18 -67.71 -4.66
CA SER A 143 -26.51 -66.43 -4.69
C SER A 143 -26.53 -65.90 -3.25
N ASN A 144 -25.38 -65.86 -2.63
CA ASN A 144 -25.13 -65.23 -1.34
C ASN A 144 -25.43 -63.75 -1.56
N ARG A 145 -26.68 -63.32 -1.32
CA ARG A 145 -27.11 -61.95 -1.58
C ARG A 145 -26.69 -61.07 -0.42
N LEU A 146 -25.53 -60.46 -0.58
CA LEU A 146 -25.12 -59.38 0.28
C LEU A 146 -26.18 -58.25 0.16
N GLN A 147 -26.86 -57.96 1.27
CA GLN A 147 -27.94 -56.95 1.29
C GLN A 147 -27.48 -55.57 1.75
N LYS A 148 -26.50 -55.54 2.64
CA LYS A 148 -26.04 -54.29 3.27
C LYS A 148 -24.57 -54.39 3.63
N ILE A 149 -23.84 -53.30 3.40
CA ILE A 149 -22.48 -53.06 3.88
C ILE A 149 -22.52 -51.82 4.78
N ASP A 150 -22.19 -51.97 6.02
CA ASP A 150 -21.97 -50.84 6.95
C ASP A 150 -20.48 -50.55 7.02
N ILE A 151 -20.13 -49.29 6.97
CA ILE A 151 -18.74 -48.79 6.97
C ILE A 151 -18.58 -47.87 8.17
N ASP A 152 -17.53 -48.13 8.96
CA ASP A 152 -17.20 -47.28 10.10
C ASP A 152 -15.72 -46.88 10.10
N GLU A 153 -15.47 -45.58 10.24
CA GLU A 153 -14.14 -44.93 10.28
C GLU A 153 -13.21 -45.31 9.10
N GLY A 154 -13.77 -45.54 7.90
CA GLY A 154 -13.00 -45.94 6.71
C GLY A 154 -12.14 -44.82 6.11
N ARG A 155 -11.28 -45.27 5.20
CA ARG A 155 -10.45 -44.41 4.39
C ARG A 155 -10.56 -44.82 2.91
N ILE A 156 -10.67 -43.82 2.00
CA ILE A 156 -10.64 -44.02 0.56
C ILE A 156 -9.44 -43.28 -0.02
N ASN A 157 -8.52 -43.97 -0.67
CA ASN A 157 -7.37 -43.45 -1.37
C ASN A 157 -7.56 -43.57 -2.90
N PHE A 158 -6.93 -42.70 -3.64
CA PHE A 158 -7.02 -42.66 -5.09
C PHE A 158 -5.65 -42.83 -5.75
N LYS A 159 -5.58 -43.60 -6.83
CA LYS A 159 -4.39 -43.81 -7.68
C LYS A 159 -4.76 -43.65 -9.15
N ILE A 160 -3.79 -43.22 -9.97
CA ILE A 160 -3.85 -43.28 -11.43
C ILE A 160 -2.64 -44.12 -11.86
N GLY A 161 -2.89 -45.34 -12.39
CA GLY A 161 -1.83 -46.31 -12.54
C GLY A 161 -1.10 -46.56 -11.22
N ASP A 162 0.22 -46.45 -11.24
CA ASP A 162 1.02 -46.62 -10.00
C ASP A 162 1.12 -45.34 -9.14
N GLU A 163 0.72 -44.17 -9.67
CA GLU A 163 0.84 -42.91 -8.99
C GLU A 163 -0.30 -42.68 -7.97
N LYS A 164 0.06 -42.53 -6.69
CA LYS A 164 -0.89 -42.22 -5.64
C LYS A 164 -1.25 -40.72 -5.66
N LEU A 165 -2.53 -40.40 -5.84
CA LEU A 165 -3.00 -39.03 -5.75
C LEU A 165 -2.87 -38.46 -4.33
N PRO A 166 -2.62 -37.18 -4.19
CA PRO A 166 -2.49 -36.55 -2.89
C PRO A 166 -3.83 -36.45 -2.12
N PHE A 167 -4.94 -36.88 -2.72
CA PHE A 167 -6.27 -36.79 -2.14
C PHE A 167 -6.72 -38.10 -1.51
N ALA A 168 -7.49 -37.99 -0.44
CA ALA A 168 -8.16 -39.10 0.22
C ALA A 168 -9.46 -38.65 0.90
N PHE A 169 -10.36 -39.58 1.21
CA PHE A 169 -11.44 -39.39 2.15
C PHE A 169 -11.14 -40.12 3.43
N LEU A 170 -11.25 -39.44 4.55
CA LEU A 170 -11.04 -39.99 5.90
C LEU A 170 -12.35 -40.03 6.67
N GLY A 171 -12.41 -40.87 7.70
CA GLY A 171 -13.60 -41.05 8.58
C GLY A 171 -14.85 -41.41 7.76
N VAL A 172 -14.66 -42.23 6.74
CA VAL A 172 -15.78 -42.68 5.90
C VAL A 172 -16.68 -43.57 6.71
N SER A 173 -17.91 -43.14 6.95
CA SER A 173 -18.90 -43.88 7.73
C SER A 173 -20.24 -43.86 7.03
N GLY A 174 -21.01 -44.95 7.14
CA GLY A 174 -22.34 -45.04 6.54
C GLY A 174 -22.68 -46.43 6.05
N SER A 175 -23.59 -46.51 5.07
CA SER A 175 -24.06 -47.80 4.58
C SER A 175 -24.24 -47.81 3.02
N VAL A 176 -24.03 -48.97 2.45
CA VAL A 176 -24.34 -49.29 1.09
C VAL A 176 -25.28 -50.50 1.09
N GLU A 177 -26.53 -50.30 0.62
CA GLU A 177 -27.60 -51.29 0.71
C GLU A 177 -28.12 -51.66 -0.69
N GLN A 178 -28.28 -52.94 -0.94
CA GLN A 178 -28.89 -53.45 -2.16
C GLN A 178 -30.42 -53.34 -2.12
N VAL A 179 -31.01 -52.40 -2.83
CA VAL A 179 -32.47 -52.18 -2.86
C VAL A 179 -33.13 -53.17 -3.84
N SER A 180 -32.46 -53.51 -4.95
CA SER A 180 -32.93 -54.46 -5.92
C SER A 180 -31.72 -55.08 -6.68
N SER A 181 -31.94 -56.08 -7.51
CA SER A 181 -30.85 -56.70 -8.31
C SER A 181 -30.15 -55.62 -9.16
N GLY A 182 -28.91 -55.33 -8.86
CA GLY A 182 -28.07 -54.34 -9.57
C GLY A 182 -28.31 -52.90 -9.16
N ARG A 183 -29.15 -52.61 -8.16
CA ARG A 183 -29.35 -51.25 -7.65
C ARG A 183 -28.95 -51.16 -6.20
N TRP A 184 -28.07 -50.19 -5.90
CA TRP A 184 -27.52 -49.95 -4.61
C TRP A 184 -27.92 -48.53 -4.08
N ARG A 185 -28.37 -48.48 -2.84
CA ARG A 185 -28.53 -47.22 -2.10
C ARG A 185 -27.30 -46.99 -1.26
N LEU A 186 -26.74 -45.83 -1.39
CA LEU A 186 -25.57 -45.40 -0.58
C LEU A 186 -25.92 -44.20 0.28
N GLN A 187 -25.40 -44.21 1.49
CA GLN A 187 -25.46 -43.11 2.43
C GLN A 187 -24.12 -43.08 3.15
N LEU A 188 -23.25 -42.18 2.69
CA LEU A 188 -21.86 -42.08 3.19
C LEU A 188 -21.60 -40.68 3.70
N LYS A 189 -20.81 -40.62 4.77
CA LYS A 189 -20.26 -39.43 5.36
C LYS A 189 -18.73 -39.55 5.30
N ALA A 190 -18.03 -38.48 4.93
CA ALA A 190 -16.58 -38.50 4.82
C ALA A 190 -16.00 -37.10 5.07
N GLN A 191 -14.71 -37.05 5.33
CA GLN A 191 -13.92 -35.81 5.41
C GLN A 191 -12.87 -35.82 4.28
N PRO A 192 -12.93 -34.88 3.34
CA PRO A 192 -11.89 -34.73 2.32
C PRO A 192 -10.55 -34.37 2.97
N TRP A 193 -9.50 -34.97 2.47
CA TRP A 193 -8.13 -34.79 2.97
C TRP A 193 -7.12 -34.75 1.82
N ARG A 194 -5.98 -34.07 2.07
CA ARG A 194 -4.86 -34.01 1.13
C ARG A 194 -3.54 -34.19 1.87
N SER A 195 -2.63 -34.99 1.31
CA SER A 195 -1.26 -35.14 1.80
C SER A 195 -0.41 -33.87 1.54
N GLY A 196 0.58 -33.63 2.40
CA GLY A 196 1.53 -32.52 2.25
C GLY A 196 1.01 -31.15 2.67
N VAL A 197 -0.20 -31.06 3.24
CA VAL A 197 -0.78 -29.82 3.77
C VAL A 197 -1.45 -30.05 5.11
N THR A 198 -1.44 -29.03 5.97
CA THR A 198 -2.18 -29.05 7.24
C THR A 198 -3.58 -28.51 7.00
N LEU A 199 -4.59 -29.30 7.32
CA LEU A 199 -6.01 -28.97 7.19
C LEU A 199 -6.65 -28.93 8.57
N GLN A 200 -7.49 -27.93 8.83
CA GLN A 200 -8.15 -27.72 10.12
C GLN A 200 -9.66 -27.95 10.05
N SER A 201 -10.32 -27.47 8.99
CA SER A 201 -11.77 -27.53 8.83
C SER A 201 -12.15 -27.81 7.37
N THR A 202 -12.02 -29.10 6.98
CA THR A 202 -12.42 -29.55 5.63
C THR A 202 -13.92 -29.84 5.53
N GLY A 203 -14.65 -29.66 6.62
CA GLY A 203 -16.09 -29.92 6.67
C GLY A 203 -16.46 -31.40 6.54
N THR A 204 -17.74 -31.64 6.43
CA THR A 204 -18.29 -32.98 6.26
C THR A 204 -18.94 -33.08 4.87
N LEU A 205 -18.52 -34.08 4.12
CA LEU A 205 -19.10 -34.48 2.86
C LEU A 205 -20.12 -35.59 3.12
N LEU A 206 -21.36 -35.38 2.73
CA LEU A 206 -22.43 -36.39 2.76
C LEU A 206 -22.78 -36.77 1.33
N VAL A 207 -22.76 -38.06 1.03
CA VAL A 207 -23.15 -38.60 -0.27
C VAL A 207 -24.33 -39.54 -0.04
N ARG A 208 -25.43 -39.27 -0.70
CA ARG A 208 -26.62 -40.12 -0.67
C ARG A 208 -27.08 -40.40 -2.09
N GLY A 209 -27.57 -41.59 -2.32
CA GLY A 209 -28.14 -41.83 -3.64
C GLY A 209 -28.42 -43.32 -3.93
N ASP A 210 -29.06 -43.51 -5.03
CA ASP A 210 -29.28 -44.81 -5.61
C ASP A 210 -28.41 -44.91 -6.87
N VAL A 211 -27.51 -45.90 -6.94
CA VAL A 211 -26.63 -46.16 -8.06
C VAL A 211 -26.91 -47.52 -8.70
N ALA A 212 -27.09 -47.58 -10.00
CA ALA A 212 -27.15 -48.83 -10.74
C ALA A 212 -25.73 -49.37 -10.96
N GLY A 213 -25.59 -50.72 -10.95
CA GLY A 213 -24.37 -51.41 -11.35
C GLY A 213 -24.04 -51.14 -12.84
N THR A 214 -22.93 -51.61 -13.33
CA THR A 214 -22.17 -51.25 -14.55
C THR A 214 -22.92 -51.09 -15.88
N SER A 215 -24.18 -51.41 -16.02
CA SER A 215 -24.98 -51.03 -17.18
C SER A 215 -25.93 -49.88 -16.86
N ALA A 216 -25.34 -48.74 -16.65
CA ALA A 216 -26.06 -47.46 -16.45
C ALA A 216 -27.02 -47.08 -17.61
N ARG A 217 -27.14 -47.88 -18.65
CA ARG A 217 -27.86 -47.54 -19.85
C ARG A 217 -29.38 -47.48 -19.74
N LEU A 218 -29.97 -48.03 -18.69
CA LEU A 218 -31.44 -48.18 -18.67
C LEU A 218 -32.10 -48.01 -17.30
N GLN A 219 -31.38 -47.69 -16.21
CA GLN A 219 -32.02 -47.47 -14.90
C GLN A 219 -31.68 -46.06 -14.37
N PRO A 220 -32.67 -45.28 -13.98
CA PRO A 220 -32.40 -43.97 -13.37
C PRO A 220 -31.64 -44.15 -12.07
N ALA A 221 -30.52 -43.51 -11.98
CA ALA A 221 -29.72 -43.37 -10.75
C ALA A 221 -29.67 -41.90 -10.34
N GLU A 222 -29.78 -41.69 -9.06
CA GLU A 222 -29.71 -40.31 -8.47
C GLU A 222 -28.70 -40.29 -7.32
N VAL A 223 -27.81 -39.33 -7.36
CA VAL A 223 -26.83 -39.11 -6.31
C VAL A 223 -26.99 -37.67 -5.79
N HIS A 224 -27.09 -37.50 -4.50
CA HIS A 224 -27.14 -36.24 -3.81
C HIS A 224 -25.90 -36.07 -2.97
N LEU A 225 -25.24 -34.93 -3.10
CA LEU A 225 -23.97 -34.60 -2.48
C LEU A 225 -24.13 -33.32 -1.67
N GLN A 226 -23.82 -33.35 -0.38
CA GLN A 226 -23.81 -32.18 0.49
C GLN A 226 -22.46 -32.07 1.16
N TRP A 227 -21.83 -30.92 1.00
CA TRP A 227 -20.56 -30.62 1.63
C TRP A 227 -20.64 -29.27 2.32
N GLY A 228 -20.57 -29.26 3.61
CA GLY A 228 -20.82 -28.07 4.42
C GLY A 228 -19.75 -27.81 5.48
N LYS A 229 -19.71 -26.58 5.95
CA LYS A 229 -18.78 -26.10 6.98
C LYS A 229 -17.29 -26.24 6.58
N VAL A 230 -16.98 -25.97 5.33
CA VAL A 230 -15.60 -25.99 4.82
C VAL A 230 -14.99 -24.62 4.95
N SER A 231 -13.81 -24.52 5.56
CA SER A 231 -13.01 -23.30 5.49
C SER A 231 -12.53 -23.05 4.07
N LEU A 232 -12.68 -21.82 3.56
CA LEU A 232 -12.14 -21.45 2.22
C LEU A 232 -10.63 -21.67 2.12
N ALA A 233 -9.89 -21.42 3.18
CA ALA A 233 -8.46 -21.69 3.23
C ALA A 233 -8.16 -23.18 3.01
N ASP A 234 -8.91 -24.05 3.70
CA ASP A 234 -8.74 -25.50 3.57
C ASP A 234 -9.28 -26.02 2.24
N LEU A 235 -10.31 -25.40 1.68
CA LEU A 235 -10.75 -25.70 0.31
C LEU A 235 -9.64 -25.44 -0.72
N PHE A 236 -8.95 -24.30 -0.62
CA PHE A 236 -7.80 -24.00 -1.49
C PHE A 236 -6.62 -24.94 -1.25
N ARG A 237 -6.30 -25.24 0.01
CA ARG A 237 -5.28 -26.23 0.35
C ARG A 237 -5.61 -27.63 -0.20
N LEU A 238 -6.88 -28.05 -0.11
CA LEU A 238 -7.36 -29.28 -0.71
C LEU A 238 -7.17 -29.28 -2.23
N LEU A 239 -7.68 -28.26 -2.92
CA LEU A 239 -7.69 -28.21 -4.38
C LEU A 239 -6.32 -27.91 -4.98
N ARG A 240 -5.54 -27.00 -4.38
CA ARG A 240 -4.32 -26.45 -4.95
C ARG A 240 -3.05 -26.75 -4.17
N GLY A 241 -3.17 -27.31 -2.95
CA GLY A 241 -2.04 -27.62 -2.09
C GLY A 241 -1.43 -26.41 -1.37
N GLN A 242 -2.03 -25.20 -1.47
CA GLN A 242 -1.50 -23.98 -0.84
C GLN A 242 -2.61 -23.05 -0.37
N ASP A 243 -2.26 -22.19 0.59
CA ASP A 243 -3.13 -21.16 1.13
C ASP A 243 -2.96 -19.86 0.30
N TYR A 244 -4.04 -19.32 -0.23
CA TYR A 244 -4.07 -18.06 -0.97
C TYR A 244 -4.38 -16.85 -0.08
N GLY A 245 -4.40 -17.03 1.24
CA GLY A 245 -4.69 -15.94 2.17
C GLY A 245 -6.16 -15.50 2.21
N VAL A 246 -7.07 -16.33 1.71
CA VAL A 246 -8.52 -16.07 1.71
C VAL A 246 -9.18 -16.84 2.85
N ARG A 247 -10.04 -16.17 3.58
CA ARG A 247 -10.86 -16.74 4.67
C ARG A 247 -12.34 -16.65 4.32
N GLY A 248 -13.13 -17.48 4.97
CA GLY A 248 -14.56 -17.57 4.79
C GLY A 248 -15.04 -19.01 4.89
N VAL A 249 -16.32 -19.23 4.68
CA VAL A 249 -16.98 -20.53 4.79
C VAL A 249 -17.58 -20.94 3.46
N PHE A 250 -17.36 -22.18 3.06
CA PHE A 250 -17.87 -22.77 1.84
C PHE A 250 -18.88 -23.90 2.17
N ALA A 251 -19.92 -23.97 1.35
CA ALA A 251 -20.86 -25.07 1.34
C ALA A 251 -21.29 -25.39 -0.10
N LEU A 252 -21.57 -26.66 -0.36
CA LEU A 252 -22.02 -27.16 -1.64
C LEU A 252 -23.15 -28.16 -1.44
N ASP A 253 -24.18 -28.03 -2.26
CA ASP A 253 -25.27 -28.98 -2.42
C ASP A 253 -25.40 -29.33 -3.89
N GLY A 254 -25.49 -30.60 -4.20
CA GLY A 254 -25.55 -31.05 -5.59
C GLY A 254 -26.33 -32.32 -5.78
N THR A 255 -27.02 -32.41 -6.88
CA THR A 255 -27.73 -33.62 -7.34
C THR A 255 -27.25 -34.00 -8.74
N ALA A 256 -27.08 -35.28 -8.95
CA ALA A 256 -26.78 -35.80 -10.26
C ALA A 256 -27.72 -37.00 -10.57
N LYS A 257 -28.28 -37.05 -11.77
CA LYS A 257 -29.22 -38.09 -12.23
C LYS A 257 -28.76 -38.65 -13.55
N SER A 258 -28.78 -39.99 -13.67
CA SER A 258 -28.54 -40.69 -14.91
C SER A 258 -29.81 -41.30 -15.43
N GLY A 259 -30.07 -41.20 -16.72
CA GLY A 259 -31.31 -41.66 -17.32
C GLY A 259 -32.51 -40.76 -16.96
N THR A 260 -33.57 -40.86 -17.73
CA THR A 260 -34.82 -40.13 -17.46
C THR A 260 -36.01 -41.05 -17.65
N SER A 261 -37.06 -40.86 -16.82
CA SER A 261 -38.33 -41.52 -16.98
C SER A 261 -39.17 -40.89 -18.11
N ASP A 262 -38.74 -39.73 -18.61
CA ASP A 262 -39.47 -38.98 -19.64
C ASP A 262 -38.96 -39.36 -21.03
N ARG A 263 -39.87 -39.93 -21.86
CA ARG A 263 -39.53 -40.47 -23.20
C ARG A 263 -38.99 -39.38 -24.17
N VAL A 264 -39.40 -38.12 -24.01
CA VAL A 264 -38.99 -37.01 -24.86
C VAL A 264 -37.56 -36.59 -24.51
N ALA A 265 -37.24 -36.49 -23.22
CA ALA A 265 -35.87 -36.15 -22.76
C ALA A 265 -34.89 -37.31 -22.94
N ALA A 266 -35.35 -38.58 -22.99
CA ALA A 266 -34.52 -39.73 -23.20
C ALA A 266 -33.97 -39.83 -24.65
N ALA A 267 -34.65 -39.24 -25.63
CA ALA A 267 -34.25 -39.28 -27.05
C ALA A 267 -32.96 -38.51 -27.32
N ASP A 268 -32.66 -37.49 -26.50
CA ASP A 268 -31.45 -36.64 -26.63
C ASP A 268 -30.27 -37.07 -25.73
N MET A 269 -30.46 -38.09 -24.87
CA MET A 269 -29.40 -38.52 -23.96
C MET A 269 -28.52 -39.59 -24.58
N GLN A 270 -27.20 -39.36 -24.59
CA GLN A 270 -26.23 -40.37 -24.99
C GLN A 270 -25.94 -41.36 -23.84
N PRO A 271 -25.47 -42.57 -24.20
CA PRO A 271 -24.99 -43.51 -23.20
C PRO A 271 -23.93 -42.87 -22.29
N GLY A 272 -24.15 -42.94 -20.96
CA GLY A 272 -23.26 -42.38 -19.97
C GLY A 272 -23.53 -40.93 -19.60
N ASP A 273 -24.61 -40.32 -20.10
CA ASP A 273 -25.03 -38.98 -19.73
C ASP A 273 -25.69 -38.94 -18.35
N TRP A 274 -25.22 -37.95 -17.57
CA TRP A 274 -25.80 -37.55 -16.30
C TRP A 274 -26.22 -36.12 -16.40
N THR A 275 -27.38 -35.79 -15.89
CA THR A 275 -27.78 -34.41 -15.63
C THR A 275 -27.40 -34.06 -14.20
N PHE A 276 -26.93 -32.85 -13.98
CA PHE A 276 -26.59 -32.39 -12.63
C PHE A 276 -27.12 -30.99 -12.34
N SER A 277 -27.38 -30.74 -11.06
CA SER A 277 -27.66 -29.41 -10.51
C SER A 277 -26.81 -29.24 -9.25
N VAL A 278 -26.01 -28.18 -9.19
CA VAL A 278 -25.12 -27.89 -8.09
C VAL A 278 -25.34 -26.48 -7.61
N GLN A 279 -25.45 -26.30 -6.31
CA GLN A 279 -25.47 -25.01 -5.65
C GLN A 279 -24.27 -24.91 -4.71
N ALA A 280 -23.41 -23.94 -4.93
CA ALA A 280 -22.26 -23.66 -4.07
C ALA A 280 -22.42 -22.28 -3.46
N ARG A 281 -22.07 -22.12 -2.20
CA ARG A 281 -22.09 -20.87 -1.47
C ARG A 281 -20.77 -20.66 -0.79
N ALA A 282 -20.15 -19.51 -1.05
CA ALA A 282 -19.05 -18.98 -0.27
C ALA A 282 -19.51 -17.73 0.47
N ALA A 283 -19.26 -17.64 1.76
CA ALA A 283 -19.72 -16.55 2.61
C ALA A 283 -18.58 -16.05 3.51
N GLN A 284 -18.72 -14.84 4.02
CA GLN A 284 -17.74 -14.23 4.92
C GLN A 284 -16.33 -14.13 4.29
N ILE A 285 -16.25 -13.81 2.99
CA ILE A 285 -15.00 -13.80 2.25
C ILE A 285 -14.18 -12.58 2.63
N HIS A 286 -12.95 -12.80 3.12
CA HIS A 286 -12.04 -11.74 3.50
C HIS A 286 -10.57 -12.20 3.46
N ARG A 287 -9.64 -11.25 3.53
CA ARG A 287 -8.21 -11.53 3.63
C ARG A 287 -7.86 -12.11 5.01
N TRP A 288 -6.87 -12.97 5.09
CA TRP A 288 -6.51 -13.79 6.26
C TRP A 288 -6.18 -12.98 7.54
N ASP A 289 -5.66 -11.76 7.38
CA ASP A 289 -5.23 -10.86 8.47
C ASP A 289 -6.34 -9.89 8.93
N LEU A 290 -7.52 -9.94 8.29
CA LEU A 290 -8.66 -9.12 8.65
C LEU A 290 -9.64 -9.91 9.53
N THR A 291 -10.35 -9.19 10.37
CA THR A 291 -11.42 -9.76 11.18
C THR A 291 -12.68 -10.01 10.35
N GLU A 292 -13.40 -11.05 10.69
CA GLU A 292 -14.72 -11.33 10.12
C GLU A 292 -15.70 -10.20 10.42
N ARG A 293 -16.40 -9.73 9.40
CA ARG A 293 -17.37 -8.62 9.46
C ARG A 293 -18.70 -9.06 8.85
N SER A 294 -19.80 -8.49 9.35
CA SER A 294 -21.14 -8.81 8.85
C SER A 294 -21.38 -8.38 7.39
N ASP A 295 -20.63 -7.41 6.89
CA ASP A 295 -20.68 -6.90 5.51
C ASP A 295 -19.67 -7.54 4.55
N ASN A 296 -18.95 -8.59 5.00
CA ASN A 296 -18.07 -9.34 4.12
C ASN A 296 -18.84 -9.98 2.96
N PRO A 297 -18.27 -9.96 1.74
CA PRO A 297 -18.95 -10.46 0.55
C PRO A 297 -19.27 -11.96 0.64
N ALA A 298 -20.34 -12.33 -0.04
CA ALA A 298 -20.76 -13.70 -0.28
C ALA A 298 -21.07 -13.90 -1.76
N ALA A 299 -20.88 -15.12 -2.24
CA ALA A 299 -21.25 -15.51 -3.59
C ALA A 299 -21.99 -16.84 -3.56
N ASN A 300 -23.12 -16.90 -4.26
CA ASN A 300 -23.84 -18.13 -4.52
C ASN A 300 -23.67 -18.49 -5.99
N VAL A 301 -23.34 -19.74 -6.27
CA VAL A 301 -23.14 -20.26 -7.61
C VAL A 301 -24.11 -21.40 -7.83
N SER A 302 -24.97 -21.26 -8.84
CA SER A 302 -25.88 -22.32 -9.29
C SER A 302 -25.44 -22.81 -10.65
N LEU A 303 -25.28 -24.09 -10.80
CA LEU A 303 -24.77 -24.76 -11.99
C LEU A 303 -25.68 -25.92 -12.38
N GLU A 304 -26.26 -25.89 -13.57
CA GLU A 304 -27.08 -26.97 -14.11
C GLU A 304 -26.55 -27.38 -15.46
N GLY A 305 -26.41 -28.70 -15.68
CA GLY A 305 -25.81 -29.18 -16.92
C GLY A 305 -25.80 -30.67 -17.06
N ARG A 306 -24.97 -31.13 -17.98
CA ARG A 306 -24.78 -32.55 -18.33
C ARG A 306 -23.32 -32.97 -18.15
N TRP A 307 -23.13 -34.14 -17.65
CA TRP A 307 -21.84 -34.82 -17.55
C TRP A 307 -21.88 -36.15 -18.29
N ASN A 308 -21.05 -36.33 -19.31
CA ASN A 308 -20.92 -37.57 -20.03
C ASN A 308 -19.67 -38.34 -19.55
N THR A 309 -19.91 -39.52 -18.98
CA THR A 309 -18.85 -40.37 -18.43
C THR A 309 -18.00 -41.02 -19.53
N GLY A 310 -18.57 -41.27 -20.72
CA GLY A 310 -17.87 -41.87 -21.84
C GLY A 310 -16.91 -40.92 -22.53
N THR A 311 -17.37 -39.72 -22.88
CA THR A 311 -16.55 -38.67 -23.48
C THR A 311 -15.78 -37.86 -22.44
N ARG A 312 -16.06 -38.04 -21.15
CA ARG A 312 -15.46 -37.31 -20.01
C ARG A 312 -15.61 -35.82 -20.15
N SER A 313 -16.74 -35.35 -20.66
CA SER A 313 -17.05 -33.96 -20.86
C SER A 313 -18.11 -33.50 -19.88
N VAL A 314 -18.03 -32.24 -19.45
CA VAL A 314 -19.05 -31.55 -18.65
C VAL A 314 -19.50 -30.33 -19.43
N SER A 315 -20.80 -30.15 -19.57
CA SER A 315 -21.40 -28.95 -20.12
C SER A 315 -22.45 -28.43 -19.16
N ALA A 316 -22.24 -27.24 -18.61
CA ALA A 316 -23.26 -26.53 -17.83
C ALA A 316 -23.86 -25.43 -18.70
N GLU A 317 -25.09 -25.59 -19.08
CA GLU A 317 -25.80 -24.65 -19.95
C GLU A 317 -26.33 -23.46 -19.15
N ARG A 318 -26.56 -23.66 -17.86
CA ARG A 318 -27.01 -22.64 -16.95
C ARG A 318 -26.03 -22.53 -15.79
N LEU A 319 -25.28 -21.45 -15.79
CA LEU A 319 -24.45 -21.01 -14.71
C LEU A 319 -24.97 -19.66 -14.22
N VAL A 320 -25.26 -19.55 -12.94
CA VAL A 320 -25.68 -18.29 -12.31
C VAL A 320 -24.77 -18.04 -11.12
N VAL A 321 -24.19 -16.85 -11.07
CA VAL A 321 -23.39 -16.36 -9.93
C VAL A 321 -24.10 -15.16 -9.34
N GLU A 322 -24.53 -15.28 -8.10
CA GLU A 322 -25.27 -14.23 -7.37
C GLU A 322 -24.41 -13.72 -6.20
N THR A 323 -24.34 -12.43 -6.10
CA THR A 323 -23.80 -11.73 -4.93
C THR A 323 -24.94 -11.00 -4.21
N ALA A 324 -24.64 -10.12 -3.26
CA ALA A 324 -25.69 -9.42 -2.52
C ALA A 324 -26.63 -8.59 -3.41
N ARG A 325 -26.10 -8.00 -4.49
CA ARG A 325 -26.81 -7.06 -5.37
C ARG A 325 -26.59 -7.28 -6.86
N SER A 326 -25.70 -8.20 -7.24
CA SER A 326 -25.33 -8.45 -8.64
C SER A 326 -25.62 -9.89 -9.03
N ASN A 327 -25.90 -10.10 -10.31
CA ASN A 327 -26.19 -11.40 -10.89
C ASN A 327 -25.46 -11.53 -12.22
N LEU A 328 -24.67 -12.63 -12.36
CA LEU A 328 -24.05 -13.01 -13.61
C LEU A 328 -24.65 -14.34 -14.08
N ARG A 329 -24.87 -14.48 -15.37
CA ARG A 329 -25.41 -15.69 -15.99
C ARG A 329 -24.49 -16.14 -17.09
N GLY A 330 -24.48 -17.45 -17.35
CA GLY A 330 -23.63 -17.97 -18.40
C GLY A 330 -23.61 -19.47 -18.51
N SER A 331 -22.51 -19.97 -19.01
CA SER A 331 -22.29 -21.40 -19.24
C SER A 331 -20.87 -21.81 -18.88
N ALA A 332 -20.68 -23.10 -18.56
CA ALA A 332 -19.36 -23.68 -18.33
C ALA A 332 -19.20 -24.94 -19.12
N ARG A 333 -18.02 -25.19 -19.68
CA ARG A 333 -17.67 -26.42 -20.43
C ARG A 333 -16.34 -26.93 -19.93
N TYR A 334 -16.26 -28.25 -19.84
CA TYR A 334 -15.01 -28.97 -19.58
C TYR A 334 -14.83 -30.07 -20.61
N ALA A 335 -13.70 -30.11 -21.23
CA ALA A 335 -13.34 -31.20 -22.14
C ALA A 335 -12.01 -31.79 -21.69
N LEU A 336 -11.99 -33.12 -21.53
CA LEU A 336 -10.77 -33.86 -21.26
C LEU A 336 -10.10 -34.21 -22.59
N ASN A 337 -9.37 -33.26 -23.17
CA ASN A 337 -8.47 -33.46 -24.29
C ASN A 337 -7.08 -33.92 -23.77
N ALA A 338 -6.03 -33.85 -24.59
CA ALA A 338 -4.66 -34.09 -24.14
C ALA A 338 -4.25 -33.23 -22.94
N VAL A 339 -4.80 -32.00 -22.83
CA VAL A 339 -4.74 -31.14 -21.67
C VAL A 339 -6.17 -30.81 -21.25
N PRO A 340 -6.56 -31.06 -19.97
CA PRO A 340 -7.90 -30.70 -19.50
C PRO A 340 -8.09 -29.20 -19.51
N VAL A 341 -9.13 -28.73 -20.17
CA VAL A 341 -9.43 -27.29 -20.28
C VAL A 341 -10.87 -27.01 -19.84
N TRP A 342 -10.98 -26.08 -18.90
CA TRP A 342 -12.26 -25.45 -18.56
C TRP A 342 -12.46 -24.19 -19.40
N GLU A 343 -13.67 -23.96 -19.86
CA GLU A 343 -14.13 -22.70 -20.46
C GLU A 343 -15.41 -22.27 -19.75
N VAL A 344 -15.39 -21.09 -19.18
CA VAL A 344 -16.53 -20.50 -18.47
C VAL A 344 -16.83 -19.14 -19.08
N ARG A 345 -18.09 -18.94 -19.51
CA ARG A 345 -18.59 -17.65 -20.01
C ARG A 345 -19.65 -17.14 -19.08
N LEU A 346 -19.54 -15.88 -18.69
CA LEU A 346 -20.47 -15.18 -17.81
C LEU A 346 -20.83 -13.83 -18.41
N ASP A 347 -22.10 -13.50 -18.39
CA ASP A 347 -22.66 -12.23 -18.81
C ASP A 347 -23.47 -11.61 -17.67
N SER A 348 -23.44 -10.29 -17.55
CA SER A 348 -24.29 -9.58 -16.60
C SER A 348 -24.81 -8.28 -17.20
N ALA A 349 -26.10 -8.03 -16.99
CA ALA A 349 -26.75 -6.77 -17.31
C ALA A 349 -26.77 -5.78 -16.13
N GLY A 350 -26.29 -6.20 -14.96
CA GLY A 350 -26.37 -5.36 -13.75
C GLY A 350 -25.42 -5.80 -12.63
N ILE A 351 -24.13 -5.52 -12.78
CA ILE A 351 -23.17 -5.60 -11.67
C ILE A 351 -23.20 -4.27 -10.93
N GLN A 352 -23.50 -4.30 -9.64
CA GLN A 352 -23.52 -3.09 -8.83
C GLN A 352 -22.14 -2.76 -8.28
N ALA A 353 -21.73 -1.51 -8.42
CA ALA A 353 -20.45 -1.01 -7.89
C ALA A 353 -20.34 -1.21 -6.36
N ALA A 354 -21.48 -1.22 -5.65
CA ALA A 354 -21.51 -1.49 -4.22
C ALA A 354 -20.98 -2.90 -3.87
N ASP A 355 -21.25 -3.91 -4.69
CA ASP A 355 -20.72 -5.25 -4.50
C ASP A 355 -19.20 -5.28 -4.76
N LEU A 356 -18.76 -4.63 -5.87
CA LEU A 356 -17.32 -4.53 -6.16
C LEU A 356 -16.57 -3.82 -5.02
N LEU A 357 -17.17 -2.80 -4.45
CA LEU A 357 -16.62 -2.09 -3.30
C LEU A 357 -16.57 -2.96 -2.04
N ALA A 358 -17.58 -3.80 -1.80
CA ALA A 358 -17.59 -4.76 -0.71
C ALA A 358 -16.44 -5.79 -0.85
N TRP A 359 -16.24 -6.30 -2.07
CA TRP A 359 -15.10 -7.17 -2.39
C TRP A 359 -13.75 -6.46 -2.18
N TYR A 360 -13.63 -5.22 -2.63
CA TYR A 360 -12.39 -4.46 -2.44
C TYR A 360 -12.06 -4.26 -0.95
N ARG A 361 -13.06 -3.88 -0.14
CA ARG A 361 -12.91 -3.72 1.32
C ARG A 361 -12.54 -5.02 2.05
N ALA A 362 -13.03 -6.14 1.56
CA ALA A 362 -12.71 -7.44 2.15
C ALA A 362 -11.23 -7.82 2.02
N PHE A 363 -10.51 -7.17 1.09
CA PHE A 363 -9.08 -7.43 0.83
C PHE A 363 -8.17 -6.23 1.14
N ASP A 364 -8.70 -5.02 1.28
CA ASP A 364 -7.94 -3.83 1.66
C ASP A 364 -8.59 -3.14 2.88
N PRO A 365 -7.96 -3.22 4.07
CA PRO A 365 -8.52 -2.67 5.30
C PRO A 365 -8.55 -1.13 5.34
N ASN A 366 -7.78 -0.48 4.48
CA ASN A 366 -7.62 0.98 4.50
C ASN A 366 -8.77 1.70 3.79
N VAL A 367 -9.62 0.98 3.08
CA VAL A 367 -10.79 1.56 2.39
C VAL A 367 -11.86 1.96 3.36
N ASN A 368 -12.25 3.23 3.33
CA ASN A 368 -13.27 3.76 4.22
C ASN A 368 -14.64 3.09 3.99
N ASN A 369 -15.26 2.62 5.07
CA ASN A 369 -16.55 1.93 5.03
C ASN A 369 -17.72 2.81 4.61
N ALA A 370 -17.62 4.12 4.80
CA ALA A 370 -18.66 5.09 4.47
C ALA A 370 -18.70 5.49 2.98
N ILE A 371 -17.77 4.97 2.14
CA ILE A 371 -17.87 5.17 0.68
C ILE A 371 -19.11 4.41 0.18
N ALA A 372 -19.95 5.07 -0.61
CA ALA A 372 -21.07 4.44 -1.30
C ALA A 372 -20.99 4.71 -2.80
N ALA A 373 -21.17 3.67 -3.61
CA ALA A 373 -21.18 3.76 -5.06
C ALA A 373 -22.54 3.37 -5.61
N GLU A 374 -23.12 4.27 -6.38
CA GLU A 374 -24.40 4.10 -7.08
C GLU A 374 -24.14 4.01 -8.59
N GLN A 375 -23.64 2.87 -9.03
CA GLN A 375 -23.26 2.63 -10.41
C GLN A 375 -23.53 1.17 -10.81
N PHE A 376 -23.97 0.98 -12.06
CA PHE A 376 -24.21 -0.32 -12.65
C PHE A 376 -23.21 -0.56 -13.79
N PHE A 377 -22.70 -1.77 -13.84
CA PHE A 377 -21.92 -2.26 -14.96
C PHE A 377 -22.70 -3.34 -15.70
N THR A 378 -22.53 -3.36 -16.99
CA THR A 378 -22.87 -4.49 -17.83
C THR A 378 -21.59 -5.08 -18.38
N GLY A 379 -21.56 -6.38 -18.59
CA GLY A 379 -20.33 -6.96 -19.12
C GLY A 379 -20.41 -8.46 -19.35
N ALA A 380 -19.39 -8.96 -20.03
CA ALA A 380 -19.15 -10.37 -20.30
C ALA A 380 -17.72 -10.74 -19.93
N ILE A 381 -17.52 -11.95 -19.41
CA ILE A 381 -16.21 -12.49 -19.08
C ILE A 381 -16.10 -13.93 -19.56
N THR A 382 -15.01 -14.26 -20.20
CA THR A 382 -14.63 -15.62 -20.58
C THR A 382 -13.39 -16.04 -19.79
N LEU A 383 -13.51 -17.15 -19.07
CA LEU A 383 -12.43 -17.75 -18.30
C LEU A 383 -12.01 -19.06 -18.97
N ARG A 384 -10.72 -19.33 -19.06
CA ARG A 384 -10.16 -20.57 -19.62
C ARG A 384 -9.05 -21.16 -18.77
N GLY A 385 -8.84 -22.45 -18.90
CA GLY A 385 -7.71 -23.18 -18.30
C GLY A 385 -8.00 -23.81 -16.94
N TRP A 386 -6.96 -24.30 -16.30
CA TRP A 386 -6.97 -24.78 -14.92
C TRP A 386 -5.62 -24.46 -14.25
N PRO A 387 -5.57 -23.50 -13.34
CA PRO A 387 -6.69 -22.68 -12.82
C PRO A 387 -7.37 -21.88 -13.93
N LEU A 388 -8.65 -21.52 -13.69
CA LEU A 388 -9.38 -20.62 -14.57
C LEU A 388 -8.71 -19.25 -14.59
N GLU A 389 -8.34 -18.78 -15.76
CA GLU A 389 -7.78 -17.45 -16.01
C GLU A 389 -8.72 -16.66 -16.91
N VAL A 390 -8.71 -15.34 -16.74
CA VAL A 390 -9.50 -14.47 -17.61
C VAL A 390 -8.87 -14.45 -19.00
N ASP A 391 -9.59 -14.93 -20.00
CA ASP A 391 -9.19 -14.90 -21.41
C ASP A 391 -9.66 -13.59 -22.07
N GLU A 392 -10.96 -13.33 -21.94
CA GLU A 392 -11.57 -12.12 -22.45
C GLU A 392 -12.52 -11.53 -21.40
N ALA A 393 -12.61 -10.22 -21.34
CA ALA A 393 -13.61 -9.51 -20.56
C ALA A 393 -14.00 -8.22 -21.28
N ALA A 394 -15.28 -7.90 -21.28
CA ALA A 394 -15.79 -6.62 -21.73
C ALA A 394 -16.75 -6.10 -20.69
N PHE A 395 -16.66 -4.82 -20.38
CA PHE A 395 -17.58 -4.16 -19.45
C PHE A 395 -17.89 -2.74 -19.91
N SER A 396 -19.07 -2.28 -19.56
CA SER A 396 -19.49 -0.90 -19.79
C SER A 396 -20.32 -0.39 -18.63
N SER A 397 -20.29 0.91 -18.42
CA SER A 397 -21.12 1.58 -17.44
C SER A 397 -21.78 2.81 -18.07
N ARG A 398 -23.05 3.06 -17.74
CA ARG A 398 -23.76 4.28 -18.12
C ARG A 398 -23.42 5.48 -17.26
N GLY A 399 -22.48 5.31 -16.34
CA GLY A 399 -22.13 6.29 -15.34
C GLY A 399 -22.91 6.10 -14.03
N GLY A 400 -22.59 6.92 -13.05
CA GLY A 400 -23.16 6.81 -11.71
C GLY A 400 -22.69 7.88 -10.76
N ALA A 401 -22.91 7.65 -9.46
CA ALA A 401 -22.47 8.55 -8.41
C ALA A 401 -21.62 7.82 -7.39
N LEU A 402 -20.58 8.48 -6.90
CA LEU A 402 -19.71 8.03 -5.84
C LEU A 402 -19.80 9.01 -4.68
N ARG A 403 -20.30 8.55 -3.53
CA ARG A 403 -20.33 9.32 -2.29
C ARG A 403 -19.10 9.00 -1.47
N ILE A 404 -18.33 10.00 -1.15
CA ILE A 404 -17.09 9.89 -0.38
C ILE A 404 -17.21 10.73 0.88
N PRO A 405 -16.87 10.21 2.06
CA PRO A 405 -16.84 10.99 3.29
C PRO A 405 -15.91 12.18 3.17
N GLY A 406 -16.36 13.35 3.63
CA GLY A 406 -15.60 14.60 3.54
C GLY A 406 -15.87 15.44 2.30
N LEU A 407 -16.51 14.90 1.26
CA LEU A 407 -16.93 15.68 0.11
C LEU A 407 -18.32 16.31 0.33
N ALA A 408 -18.46 17.58 -0.03
CA ALA A 408 -19.72 18.30 0.10
C ALA A 408 -20.82 17.81 -0.87
N ALA A 409 -20.43 17.19 -1.98
CA ALA A 409 -21.33 16.64 -2.98
C ALA A 409 -20.78 15.33 -3.55
N PRO A 410 -21.63 14.40 -4.01
CA PRO A 410 -21.19 13.17 -4.63
C PRO A 410 -20.45 13.46 -5.95
N LEU A 411 -19.40 12.70 -6.22
CA LEU A 411 -18.74 12.70 -7.52
C LEU A 411 -19.61 11.96 -8.53
N ARG A 412 -19.79 12.53 -9.69
CA ARG A 412 -20.38 11.84 -10.82
C ARG A 412 -19.31 11.18 -11.66
N ILE A 413 -19.56 9.94 -12.03
CA ILE A 413 -18.74 9.19 -12.97
C ILE A 413 -19.50 9.14 -14.29
N GLY A 414 -18.87 9.55 -15.37
CA GLY A 414 -19.42 9.49 -16.72
C GLY A 414 -19.60 8.05 -17.21
N ALA A 415 -20.21 7.90 -18.38
CA ALA A 415 -20.25 6.61 -19.04
C ALA A 415 -18.85 6.24 -19.54
N PHE A 416 -18.51 4.96 -19.46
CA PHE A 416 -17.23 4.43 -19.96
C PHE A 416 -17.36 2.95 -20.29
N GLN A 417 -16.43 2.46 -21.05
CA GLN A 417 -16.28 1.04 -21.35
C GLN A 417 -14.83 0.63 -21.25
N GLY A 418 -14.62 -0.67 -21.15
CA GLY A 418 -13.30 -1.24 -21.11
C GLY A 418 -13.36 -2.74 -21.33
N GLY A 419 -12.20 -3.35 -21.50
CA GLY A 419 -12.15 -4.76 -21.72
C GLY A 419 -10.74 -5.33 -21.63
N ARG A 420 -10.70 -6.62 -21.50
CA ARG A 420 -9.49 -7.43 -21.58
C ARG A 420 -9.56 -8.33 -22.78
N GLN A 421 -8.56 -8.30 -23.63
CA GLN A 421 -8.36 -9.24 -24.71
C GLN A 421 -7.01 -9.94 -24.51
N ARG A 422 -7.05 -11.22 -24.21
CA ARG A 422 -5.85 -12.04 -23.92
C ARG A 422 -4.90 -11.39 -22.91
N THR A 423 -3.97 -10.58 -23.38
CA THR A 423 -2.91 -9.97 -22.56
C THR A 423 -3.09 -8.46 -22.34
N SER A 424 -3.99 -7.81 -23.07
CA SER A 424 -4.25 -6.36 -22.96
C SER A 424 -5.51 -6.10 -22.14
N LEU A 425 -5.41 -5.19 -21.19
CA LEU A 425 -6.53 -4.63 -20.43
C LEU A 425 -6.59 -3.13 -20.71
N ASP A 426 -7.68 -2.70 -21.34
CA ASP A 426 -7.90 -1.32 -21.76
C ASP A 426 -9.19 -0.79 -21.14
N VAL A 427 -9.14 0.42 -20.59
CA VAL A 427 -10.28 1.15 -20.06
C VAL A 427 -10.31 2.52 -20.72
N GLU A 428 -11.41 2.82 -21.41
CA GLU A 428 -11.60 4.15 -21.99
C GLU A 428 -11.55 5.25 -20.94
N PRO A 429 -11.14 6.46 -21.28
CA PRO A 429 -11.07 7.56 -20.34
C PRO A 429 -12.40 7.80 -19.62
N VAL A 430 -12.34 7.72 -18.30
CA VAL A 430 -13.49 7.89 -17.40
C VAL A 430 -13.55 9.36 -16.97
N ARG A 431 -14.66 10.02 -17.25
CA ARG A 431 -14.91 11.38 -16.76
C ARG A 431 -15.44 11.37 -15.35
N ILE A 432 -14.79 12.12 -14.47
CA ILE A 432 -15.18 12.32 -13.07
C ILE A 432 -15.42 13.82 -12.85
N PHE A 433 -16.63 14.16 -12.36
CA PHE A 433 -17.00 15.55 -12.10
C PHE A 433 -17.97 15.68 -10.91
N TYR A 434 -18.09 16.87 -10.36
CA TYR A 434 -19.01 17.13 -9.24
C TYR A 434 -20.47 17.06 -9.67
N ALA A 435 -21.30 16.40 -8.89
CA ALA A 435 -22.74 16.55 -8.99
C ALA A 435 -23.15 17.94 -8.48
N ALA A 436 -23.95 18.67 -9.25
CA ALA A 436 -24.57 19.87 -8.74
C ALA A 436 -25.42 19.53 -7.50
N PRO A 437 -25.37 20.33 -6.39
CA PRO A 437 -26.16 20.09 -5.21
C PRO A 437 -27.65 20.01 -5.60
N GLU A 438 -28.32 18.94 -5.20
CA GLU A 438 -29.76 18.82 -5.36
C GLU A 438 -30.44 19.80 -4.39
N ARG A 439 -30.89 20.94 -4.91
CA ARG A 439 -31.94 21.70 -4.19
C ARG A 439 -33.19 20.87 -4.25
N SER A 440 -33.70 20.49 -3.08
CA SER A 440 -35.01 19.86 -2.91
C SER A 440 -36.12 20.90 -3.19
N GLU A 441 -36.30 21.28 -4.43
CA GLU A 441 -37.53 21.95 -4.88
C GLU A 441 -38.36 20.90 -5.59
N GLY A 442 -39.53 20.61 -5.02
CA GLY A 442 -40.51 19.66 -5.53
C GLY A 442 -41.12 20.11 -6.85
N GLY A 443 -40.35 20.18 -7.90
CA GLY A 443 -40.75 20.48 -9.26
C GLY A 443 -40.20 19.44 -10.26
N THR A 444 -41.08 19.07 -11.20
CA THR A 444 -40.71 18.16 -12.29
C THR A 444 -39.60 18.79 -13.15
N LEU A 445 -38.40 18.23 -13.05
CA LEU A 445 -37.23 18.72 -13.78
C LEU A 445 -37.34 18.39 -15.29
N THR A 446 -37.40 19.42 -16.11
CA THR A 446 -37.36 19.26 -17.56
C THR A 446 -35.97 18.84 -18.05
N ALA A 447 -35.92 18.16 -19.21
CA ALA A 447 -34.62 17.73 -19.82
C ALA A 447 -33.67 18.92 -20.04
N ALA A 448 -34.15 20.11 -20.34
CA ALA A 448 -33.38 21.33 -20.48
C ALA A 448 -32.76 21.80 -19.17
N THR A 449 -33.48 21.67 -18.04
CA THR A 449 -32.96 22.00 -16.69
C THR A 449 -31.89 21.00 -16.25
N MET A 450 -32.05 19.72 -16.59
CA MET A 450 -31.01 18.69 -16.36
C MET A 450 -29.75 18.94 -17.20
N ALA A 451 -29.89 19.33 -18.46
CA ALA A 451 -28.75 19.67 -19.32
C ALA A 451 -27.99 20.91 -18.81
N LYS A 452 -28.71 21.94 -18.35
CA LYS A 452 -28.12 23.15 -17.76
C LYS A 452 -27.41 22.86 -16.42
N ARG A 453 -27.98 21.97 -15.59
CA ARG A 453 -27.31 21.49 -14.35
C ARG A 453 -26.06 20.66 -14.66
N ARG A 454 -26.09 19.84 -15.70
CA ARG A 454 -24.94 19.03 -16.14
C ARG A 454 -23.79 19.92 -16.63
N SER A 455 -24.10 20.91 -17.45
CA SER A 455 -23.16 21.93 -17.92
C SER A 455 -22.57 22.74 -16.75
N ALA A 456 -23.38 23.11 -15.75
CA ALA A 456 -22.90 23.84 -14.58
C ALA A 456 -22.02 22.97 -13.64
N ALA A 457 -22.26 21.66 -13.57
CA ALA A 457 -21.42 20.73 -12.83
C ALA A 457 -20.09 20.47 -13.55
N GLU A 458 -20.12 20.37 -14.89
CA GLU A 458 -18.93 20.26 -15.73
C GLU A 458 -18.06 21.53 -15.68
N SER A 459 -18.67 22.71 -15.45
CA SER A 459 -17.92 23.98 -15.29
C SER A 459 -17.08 24.04 -14.02
N LYS A 460 -17.38 23.21 -13.01
CA LYS A 460 -16.60 23.10 -11.74
C LYS A 460 -15.38 22.21 -11.82
N GLY A 461 -15.10 21.68 -12.99
CA GLY A 461 -13.95 20.81 -13.25
C GLY A 461 -14.34 19.38 -13.52
N ALA A 462 -13.60 18.76 -14.41
CA ALA A 462 -13.69 17.34 -14.74
C ALA A 462 -12.29 16.76 -14.90
N LEU A 463 -12.10 15.53 -14.42
CA LEU A 463 -10.92 14.73 -14.69
C LEU A 463 -11.31 13.58 -15.62
N GLU A 464 -10.48 13.32 -16.61
CA GLU A 464 -10.53 12.12 -17.45
C GLU A 464 -9.39 11.20 -17.04
N ILE A 465 -9.71 9.96 -16.67
CA ILE A 465 -8.72 8.95 -16.25
C ILE A 465 -8.81 7.78 -17.20
N GLY A 466 -7.75 7.52 -17.95
CA GLY A 466 -7.58 6.36 -18.82
C GLY A 466 -6.64 5.34 -18.19
N PHE A 467 -6.81 4.07 -18.56
CA PHE A 467 -5.98 2.98 -18.06
C PHE A 467 -5.77 1.93 -19.13
N THR A 468 -4.51 1.55 -19.36
CA THR A 468 -4.13 0.42 -20.22
C THR A 468 -3.11 -0.46 -19.51
N HIS A 469 -3.19 -1.77 -19.68
CA HIS A 469 -2.25 -2.72 -19.08
C HIS A 469 -2.01 -3.95 -19.97
N ASP A 470 -0.76 -4.22 -20.30
CA ASP A 470 -0.31 -5.46 -20.93
C ASP A 470 0.12 -6.46 -19.86
N LEU A 471 -0.69 -7.48 -19.67
CA LEU A 471 -0.48 -8.52 -18.66
C LEU A 471 0.71 -9.44 -18.98
N SER A 472 1.06 -9.60 -20.26
CA SER A 472 2.18 -10.45 -20.70
C SER A 472 3.51 -9.80 -20.36
N LYS A 473 3.63 -8.51 -20.63
CA LYS A 473 4.80 -7.70 -20.32
C LYS A 473 4.76 -7.18 -18.87
N ARG A 474 3.61 -7.31 -18.18
CA ARG A 474 3.36 -6.66 -16.87
C ARG A 474 3.64 -5.17 -16.91
N ALA A 475 3.35 -4.55 -18.05
CA ALA A 475 3.54 -3.15 -18.34
C ALA A 475 2.21 -2.45 -18.52
N GLY A 476 2.12 -1.16 -18.22
CA GLY A 476 0.88 -0.43 -18.40
C GLY A 476 1.06 1.08 -18.28
N GLU A 477 -0.05 1.77 -18.48
CA GLU A 477 -0.13 3.22 -18.43
C GLU A 477 -1.43 3.67 -17.78
N VAL A 478 -1.34 4.74 -16.98
CA VAL A 478 -2.47 5.53 -16.48
C VAL A 478 -2.32 6.94 -17.03
N SER A 479 -3.34 7.47 -17.67
CA SER A 479 -3.43 8.87 -18.07
C SER A 479 -4.44 9.61 -17.20
N ILE A 480 -4.08 10.82 -16.78
CA ILE A 480 -4.95 11.72 -16.01
C ILE A 480 -4.93 13.08 -16.72
N ASP A 481 -6.06 13.48 -17.25
CA ASP A 481 -6.22 14.77 -17.92
C ASP A 481 -7.43 15.52 -17.37
N GLY A 482 -7.27 16.83 -17.17
CA GLY A 482 -8.40 17.66 -16.81
C GLY A 482 -8.09 18.74 -15.78
N ARG A 483 -9.18 19.31 -15.24
CA ARG A 483 -9.12 20.41 -14.28
C ARG A 483 -10.05 20.12 -13.11
N MET A 484 -9.57 20.43 -11.91
CA MET A 484 -10.34 20.41 -10.65
C MET A 484 -10.31 21.77 -10.00
N GLU A 485 -11.44 22.25 -9.46
CA GLU A 485 -11.48 23.50 -8.69
C GLU A 485 -10.88 23.33 -7.30
N ASN A 486 -11.02 22.13 -6.72
CA ASN A 486 -10.50 21.81 -5.39
C ASN A 486 -9.70 20.51 -5.43
N VAL A 487 -8.41 20.60 -5.32
CA VAL A 487 -7.53 19.44 -5.27
C VAL A 487 -7.70 18.63 -3.97
N GLU A 488 -8.17 19.28 -2.88
CA GLU A 488 -8.53 18.60 -1.62
C GLU A 488 -9.52 17.46 -1.82
N ASP A 489 -10.41 17.59 -2.78
CA ASP A 489 -11.38 16.56 -3.09
C ASP A 489 -10.72 15.31 -3.65
N VAL A 490 -9.68 15.46 -4.48
CA VAL A 490 -8.87 14.34 -4.99
C VAL A 490 -8.13 13.67 -3.83
N LEU A 491 -7.54 14.45 -2.93
CA LEU A 491 -6.84 13.93 -1.76
C LEU A 491 -7.81 13.20 -0.82
N SER A 492 -9.01 13.72 -0.65
CA SER A 492 -10.09 13.08 0.13
C SER A 492 -10.51 11.74 -0.49
N VAL A 493 -10.64 11.67 -1.82
CA VAL A 493 -10.90 10.42 -2.56
C VAL A 493 -9.79 9.40 -2.33
N MET A 494 -8.55 9.81 -2.49
CA MET A 494 -7.38 8.92 -2.31
C MET A 494 -7.30 8.40 -0.87
N SER A 495 -7.50 9.28 0.10
CA SER A 495 -7.55 8.90 1.52
C SER A 495 -8.68 7.91 1.82
N ALA A 496 -9.87 8.17 1.31
CA ALA A 496 -11.02 7.29 1.49
C ALA A 496 -10.80 5.90 0.85
N LEU A 497 -10.07 5.84 -0.27
CA LEU A 497 -9.67 4.58 -0.92
C LEU A 497 -8.49 3.88 -0.22
N GLY A 498 -8.05 4.35 0.94
CA GLY A 498 -6.96 3.76 1.70
C GLY A 498 -5.56 4.08 1.15
N ARG A 499 -5.45 5.12 0.35
CA ARG A 499 -4.19 5.62 -0.23
C ARG A 499 -3.93 7.07 0.17
N PRO A 500 -3.83 7.38 1.50
CA PRO A 500 -3.58 8.74 1.93
C PRO A 500 -2.23 9.23 1.40
N MET A 501 -2.23 10.39 0.80
CA MET A 501 -1.01 11.09 0.41
C MET A 501 -0.49 11.85 1.65
N ASN A 502 0.28 11.18 2.49
CA ASN A 502 0.83 11.75 3.71
C ASN A 502 2.22 12.30 3.42
N HIS A 503 2.30 13.53 2.92
CA HIS A 503 3.57 14.15 2.51
C HIS A 503 3.95 15.38 3.35
N GLY A 504 3.23 15.66 4.45
CA GLY A 504 3.48 16.84 5.27
C GLY A 504 3.13 18.17 4.57
N TRP A 505 2.30 18.12 3.52
CA TRP A 505 1.78 19.28 2.81
C TRP A 505 0.30 19.09 2.45
N GLU A 506 -0.42 20.20 2.41
CA GLU A 506 -1.83 20.28 1.99
C GLU A 506 -1.94 21.28 0.85
N LEU A 507 -2.52 20.87 -0.25
CA LEU A 507 -2.75 21.70 -1.42
C LEU A 507 -4.25 21.93 -1.59
N THR A 508 -4.65 23.20 -1.72
CA THR A 508 -6.05 23.61 -1.89
C THR A 508 -6.20 24.50 -3.10
N GLY A 509 -7.41 24.52 -3.68
CA GLY A 509 -7.71 25.36 -4.84
C GLY A 509 -7.61 24.65 -6.20
N PRO A 510 -7.72 25.44 -7.30
CA PRO A 510 -7.84 24.88 -8.63
C PRO A 510 -6.50 24.35 -9.17
N VAL A 511 -6.58 23.17 -9.77
CA VAL A 511 -5.44 22.50 -10.39
C VAL A 511 -5.87 21.91 -11.73
N SER A 512 -5.02 22.02 -12.75
CA SER A 512 -5.16 21.28 -14.00
C SER A 512 -3.98 20.32 -14.14
N ALA A 513 -4.27 19.11 -14.56
CA ALA A 513 -3.28 18.06 -14.70
C ALA A 513 -3.35 17.42 -16.08
N ASN A 514 -2.17 17.14 -16.62
CA ASN A 514 -1.99 16.25 -17.77
C ASN A 514 -0.82 15.34 -17.40
N LEU A 515 -1.14 14.15 -16.87
CA LEU A 515 -0.18 13.24 -16.29
C LEU A 515 -0.30 11.86 -16.92
N HIS A 516 0.81 11.23 -17.17
CA HIS A 516 0.94 9.86 -17.61
C HIS A 516 1.87 9.11 -16.65
N TYR A 517 1.41 7.99 -16.15
CA TYR A 517 2.22 7.07 -15.34
C TYR A 517 2.42 5.79 -16.10
N GLN A 518 3.64 5.48 -16.45
CA GLN A 518 4.02 4.25 -17.14
C GLN A 518 4.82 3.35 -16.22
N TRP A 519 4.55 2.04 -16.29
CA TRP A 519 5.33 1.05 -15.59
C TRP A 519 5.61 -0.15 -16.49
N ASP A 520 6.79 -0.71 -16.32
CA ASP A 520 7.20 -1.98 -16.90
C ASP A 520 7.91 -2.79 -15.80
N ASN A 521 7.27 -3.87 -15.36
CA ASN A 521 7.80 -4.70 -14.28
C ASN A 521 8.92 -5.64 -14.76
N VAL A 522 9.05 -5.88 -16.06
CA VAL A 522 10.16 -6.66 -16.64
C VAL A 522 11.41 -5.81 -16.73
N ALA A 523 11.28 -4.59 -17.21
CA ALA A 523 12.37 -3.62 -17.26
C ALA A 523 12.61 -2.93 -15.90
N ALA A 524 11.78 -3.20 -14.88
CA ALA A 524 11.80 -2.55 -13.57
C ALA A 524 11.70 -1.01 -13.63
N THR A 525 11.08 -0.47 -14.68
CA THR A 525 10.91 0.96 -14.88
C THR A 525 9.56 1.44 -14.38
N ARG A 526 9.54 2.59 -13.72
CA ARG A 526 8.31 3.27 -13.27
C ARG A 526 8.55 4.77 -13.41
N ALA A 527 7.78 5.44 -14.23
CA ALA A 527 7.98 6.85 -14.51
C ALA A 527 6.66 7.60 -14.60
N TRP A 528 6.63 8.79 -14.02
CA TRP A 528 5.64 9.81 -14.30
C TRP A 528 6.15 10.73 -15.41
N SER A 529 5.28 11.13 -16.32
CA SER A 529 5.52 12.18 -17.29
C SER A 529 4.30 13.10 -17.36
N GLY A 530 4.52 14.34 -17.84
CA GLY A 530 3.46 15.33 -17.94
C GLY A 530 3.62 16.49 -16.98
N HIS A 531 2.52 17.21 -16.71
CA HIS A 531 2.57 18.41 -15.88
C HIS A 531 1.29 18.63 -15.08
N VAL A 532 1.44 19.43 -14.01
CA VAL A 532 0.35 19.95 -13.18
C VAL A 532 0.48 21.47 -13.11
N ASP A 533 -0.53 22.18 -13.57
CA ASP A 533 -0.64 23.64 -13.47
C ASP A 533 -1.48 24.01 -12.24
N MET A 534 -0.94 24.87 -11.43
CA MET A 534 -1.57 25.41 -10.22
C MET A 534 -1.79 26.91 -10.43
N ASN A 535 -3.06 27.31 -10.44
CA ASN A 535 -3.44 28.71 -10.64
C ASN A 535 -4.35 29.15 -9.50
N LYS A 536 -3.90 30.11 -8.67
CA LYS A 536 -4.59 30.52 -7.45
C LYS A 536 -4.82 29.40 -6.43
N ALA A 537 -3.87 28.49 -6.34
CA ALA A 537 -3.87 27.41 -5.36
C ALA A 537 -3.11 27.83 -4.10
N THR A 538 -3.40 27.20 -2.99
CA THR A 538 -2.76 27.46 -1.69
C THR A 538 -2.06 26.19 -1.21
N LEU A 539 -0.78 26.28 -0.90
CA LEU A 539 0.04 25.17 -0.42
C LEU A 539 0.45 25.40 1.04
N GLN A 540 -0.13 24.61 1.95
CA GLN A 540 0.31 24.55 3.33
C GLN A 540 1.36 23.46 3.49
N VAL A 541 2.54 23.82 3.96
CA VAL A 541 3.63 22.88 4.21
C VAL A 541 3.85 22.73 5.71
N ALA A 542 3.97 21.50 6.20
CA ALA A 542 4.27 21.25 7.61
C ALA A 542 5.61 21.90 7.99
N GLY A 543 5.61 22.68 9.06
CA GLY A 543 6.78 23.48 9.48
C GLY A 543 6.73 24.93 9.04
N LEU A 544 5.89 25.31 8.10
CA LEU A 544 5.63 26.70 7.77
C LEU A 544 4.40 27.21 8.55
N ASN A 545 4.51 28.41 9.11
CA ASN A 545 3.44 29.03 9.89
C ASN A 545 2.31 29.61 9.02
N GLN A 546 2.60 29.85 7.76
CA GLN A 546 1.67 30.44 6.78
C GLN A 546 1.69 29.61 5.48
N PRO A 547 0.57 29.57 4.76
CA PRO A 547 0.51 28.89 3.48
C PRO A 547 1.15 29.71 2.36
N LEU A 548 1.76 29.02 1.40
CA LEU A 548 2.20 29.62 0.15
C LEU A 548 1.01 29.82 -0.79
N GLN A 549 0.92 30.99 -1.44
CA GLN A 549 -0.09 31.28 -2.46
C GLN A 549 0.53 31.04 -3.85
N LEU A 550 0.04 30.02 -4.52
CA LEU A 550 0.51 29.61 -5.85
C LEU A 550 -0.36 30.31 -6.92
N ASN A 551 -0.13 31.60 -7.19
CA ASN A 551 -0.92 32.33 -8.18
C ASN A 551 -0.70 31.76 -9.57
N LYS A 552 0.54 31.36 -9.89
CA LYS A 552 0.89 30.68 -11.14
C LYS A 552 2.15 29.84 -10.96
N ALA A 553 1.95 28.53 -10.87
CA ALA A 553 3.03 27.56 -10.74
C ALA A 553 2.74 26.32 -11.59
N ARG A 554 3.78 25.67 -12.09
CA ARG A 554 3.71 24.43 -12.85
C ARG A 554 4.73 23.44 -12.30
N LEU A 555 4.30 22.20 -12.15
CA LEU A 555 5.13 21.07 -11.81
C LEU A 555 5.17 20.10 -12.99
N ASP A 556 6.36 19.81 -13.50
CA ASP A 556 6.60 18.93 -14.63
C ASP A 556 7.32 17.65 -14.18
N TRP A 557 6.98 16.53 -14.82
CA TRP A 557 7.69 15.26 -14.71
C TRP A 557 8.23 14.85 -16.08
N ARG A 558 9.52 14.52 -16.14
CA ARG A 558 10.16 13.97 -17.35
C ARG A 558 11.17 12.91 -16.94
N ASP A 559 11.07 11.73 -17.53
CA ASP A 559 11.97 10.60 -17.26
C ASP A 559 12.14 10.27 -15.77
N GLY A 560 11.05 10.41 -15.00
CA GLY A 560 11.06 10.21 -13.55
C GLY A 560 11.63 11.36 -12.72
N LEU A 561 12.21 12.40 -13.35
CA LEU A 561 12.70 13.61 -12.70
C LEU A 561 11.58 14.66 -12.61
N ARG A 562 11.61 15.44 -11.53
CA ARG A 562 10.63 16.51 -11.27
C ARG A 562 11.28 17.88 -11.52
N SER A 563 10.52 18.77 -12.12
CA SER A 563 10.89 20.18 -12.19
C SER A 563 9.68 21.05 -11.88
N ALA A 564 9.90 22.19 -11.27
CA ALA A 564 8.85 23.16 -11.01
C ALA A 564 9.23 24.51 -11.61
N SER A 565 8.31 25.12 -12.33
CA SER A 565 8.40 26.51 -12.77
C SER A 565 7.44 27.36 -11.96
N VAL A 566 7.95 28.42 -11.38
CA VAL A 566 7.25 29.34 -10.51
C VAL A 566 7.22 30.68 -11.24
N ALA A 567 6.05 31.10 -11.68
CA ALA A 567 5.91 32.38 -12.36
C ALA A 567 5.41 33.48 -11.42
N ASP A 568 4.56 33.11 -10.45
CA ASP A 568 4.00 34.03 -9.46
C ASP A 568 3.58 33.19 -8.25
N VAL A 569 4.41 33.22 -7.21
CA VAL A 569 4.13 32.56 -5.92
C VAL A 569 4.39 33.55 -4.79
N GLU A 570 3.40 33.74 -3.93
CA GLU A 570 3.54 34.57 -2.74
C GLU A 570 3.88 33.71 -1.52
N GLY A 571 4.93 34.08 -0.84
CA GLY A 571 5.40 33.42 0.36
C GLY A 571 6.60 34.13 0.98
N PHE A 572 6.79 33.97 2.27
CA PHE A 572 7.85 34.61 3.03
C PHE A 572 7.87 36.15 2.91
N GLY A 573 6.68 36.74 2.74
CA GLY A 573 6.54 38.17 2.53
C GLY A 573 6.93 38.67 1.13
N ALA A 574 7.22 37.77 0.18
CA ALA A 574 7.75 38.06 -1.14
C ALA A 574 6.92 37.42 -2.25
N THR A 575 7.07 37.96 -3.45
CA THR A 575 6.63 37.32 -4.70
C THR A 575 7.83 36.64 -5.34
N TRP A 576 7.67 35.33 -5.62
CA TRP A 576 8.71 34.48 -6.14
C TRP A 576 8.46 34.10 -7.60
N SER A 577 9.54 34.03 -8.36
CA SER A 577 9.56 33.45 -9.71
C SER A 577 10.83 32.62 -9.92
N GLY A 578 10.83 31.72 -10.88
CA GLY A 578 12.01 30.92 -11.20
C GLY A 578 11.74 29.45 -11.48
N GLN A 579 12.75 28.63 -11.30
CA GLN A 579 12.71 27.22 -11.63
C GLN A 579 13.42 26.39 -10.56
N LEU A 580 12.87 25.21 -10.29
CA LEU A 580 13.49 24.14 -9.49
C LEU A 580 13.53 22.90 -10.35
N ALA A 581 14.64 22.19 -10.37
CA ALA A 581 14.77 20.93 -11.11
C ALA A 581 15.47 19.88 -10.25
N GLN A 582 14.93 18.69 -10.20
CA GLN A 582 15.56 17.57 -9.56
C GLN A 582 16.78 17.14 -10.37
N ALA A 583 17.98 17.16 -9.75
CA ALA A 583 19.24 16.80 -10.39
C ALA A 583 19.57 15.29 -10.23
N GLY A 584 18.92 14.62 -9.29
CA GLY A 584 19.16 13.21 -8.98
C GLY A 584 18.62 12.84 -7.61
N VAL A 585 19.08 11.70 -7.13
CA VAL A 585 18.76 11.17 -5.79
C VAL A 585 20.07 10.81 -5.11
N ASP A 586 20.26 11.20 -3.87
CA ASP A 586 21.44 10.85 -3.08
C ASP A 586 21.43 9.39 -2.62
N ALA A 587 22.52 8.93 -2.03
CA ALA A 587 22.68 7.56 -1.57
C ALA A 587 21.69 7.15 -0.48
N ASP A 588 21.14 8.09 0.27
CA ASP A 588 20.10 7.92 1.27
C ASP A 588 18.65 7.95 0.71
N GLY A 589 18.49 8.14 -0.62
CA GLY A 589 17.21 8.24 -1.30
C GLY A 589 16.60 9.65 -1.31
N SER A 590 17.27 10.66 -0.76
CA SER A 590 16.79 12.04 -0.79
C SER A 590 16.97 12.67 -2.16
N ALA A 591 15.96 13.47 -2.59
CA ALA A 591 16.02 14.15 -3.88
C ALA A 591 16.95 15.37 -3.80
N LYS A 592 17.92 15.45 -4.71
CA LYS A 592 18.77 16.63 -4.88
C LYS A 592 18.13 17.60 -5.89
N TRP A 593 18.03 18.88 -5.48
CA TRP A 593 17.38 19.92 -6.26
C TRP A 593 18.36 21.00 -6.71
N ASN A 594 18.23 21.43 -7.95
CA ASN A 594 18.86 22.66 -8.44
C ASN A 594 17.79 23.74 -8.56
N PHE A 595 18.10 24.96 -8.15
CA PHE A 595 17.17 26.06 -8.22
C PHE A 595 17.76 27.32 -8.85
N GLN A 596 16.91 28.09 -9.51
CA GLN A 596 17.15 29.44 -9.94
C GLN A 596 15.91 30.26 -9.57
N LEU A 597 16.00 30.98 -8.47
CA LEU A 597 14.87 31.69 -7.89
C LEU A 597 15.11 33.18 -7.86
N HIS A 598 14.05 33.94 -8.08
CA HIS A 598 14.02 35.38 -7.98
C HIS A 598 12.88 35.80 -7.03
N ALA A 599 13.20 36.71 -6.10
CA ALA A 599 12.23 37.34 -5.22
C ALA A 599 12.29 38.86 -5.38
N ASN A 600 11.14 39.52 -5.38
CA ASN A 600 11.07 40.99 -5.46
C ASN A 600 11.57 41.64 -4.17
N HIS A 601 11.17 41.12 -3.03
CA HIS A 601 11.55 41.62 -1.72
C HIS A 601 11.68 40.44 -0.75
N LEU A 602 12.65 40.47 0.14
CA LEU A 602 12.82 39.47 1.19
C LEU A 602 13.24 40.14 2.49
N ASP A 603 12.44 40.01 3.54
CA ASP A 603 12.74 40.52 4.88
C ASP A 603 13.10 39.34 5.81
N ALA A 604 14.24 39.47 6.52
CA ALA A 604 14.66 38.49 7.47
C ALA A 604 13.62 38.28 8.61
N ALA A 605 12.89 39.34 8.99
CA ALA A 605 11.81 39.24 9.97
C ALA A 605 10.61 38.43 9.45
N ASP A 606 10.35 38.45 8.16
CA ASP A 606 9.33 37.60 7.52
C ASP A 606 9.74 36.14 7.50
N LEU A 607 11.02 35.83 7.21
CA LEU A 607 11.55 34.49 7.32
C LEU A 607 11.37 33.92 8.73
N ASP A 608 11.67 34.70 9.75
CA ASP A 608 11.47 34.31 11.15
C ASP A 608 9.98 34.11 11.48
N ARG A 609 9.11 34.95 10.98
CA ARG A 609 7.64 34.85 11.14
C ARG A 609 7.07 33.60 10.48
N TRP A 610 7.62 33.17 9.36
CA TRP A 610 7.19 31.99 8.61
C TRP A 610 7.76 30.69 9.19
N MET A 611 8.99 30.68 9.67
CA MET A 611 9.71 29.48 10.10
C MET A 611 9.92 29.44 11.63
N GLY A 612 9.69 30.54 12.33
CA GLY A 612 9.90 30.66 13.78
C GLY A 612 8.86 29.88 14.59
N PRO A 613 9.03 29.80 15.91
CA PRO A 613 8.10 29.09 16.79
C PRO A 613 6.73 29.77 16.82
N ARG A 614 5.66 28.98 16.67
CA ARG A 614 4.26 29.46 16.72
C ARG A 614 3.82 29.98 18.07
N ALA A 615 4.41 29.49 19.15
CA ALA A 615 4.05 29.84 20.51
C ALA A 615 4.81 31.09 20.96
N ARG A 616 4.09 32.16 21.22
CA ARG A 616 4.63 33.26 22.03
C ARG A 616 4.98 32.66 23.38
N PRO A 617 6.21 32.85 23.91
CA PRO A 617 6.55 32.36 25.23
C PRO A 617 5.54 32.88 26.25
N GLY A 618 4.93 31.99 27.03
CA GLY A 618 3.99 32.35 28.07
C GLY A 618 4.63 33.34 29.05
N TRP A 619 3.81 34.15 29.78
CA TRP A 619 4.31 35.15 30.71
C TRP A 619 5.31 34.59 31.75
N LEU A 620 5.17 33.32 32.17
CA LEU A 620 6.09 32.57 33.03
C LEU A 620 7.45 32.29 32.35
N GLN A 621 7.49 31.98 31.09
CA GLN A 621 8.73 31.80 30.31
C GLN A 621 9.49 33.10 30.10
N ARG A 622 8.78 34.25 30.08
CA ARG A 622 9.41 35.57 30.01
C ARG A 622 10.04 35.98 31.34
N LEU A 623 9.49 35.49 32.47
CA LEU A 623 10.00 35.82 33.81
C LEU A 623 11.16 34.92 34.26
N LEU A 624 11.25 33.69 33.78
CA LEU A 624 12.26 32.71 34.18
C LEU A 624 12.85 31.98 32.97
N PRO A 625 13.53 32.66 32.05
CA PRO A 625 14.06 32.05 30.84
C PRO A 625 15.14 30.98 31.09
N SER A 626 15.83 31.06 32.23
CA SER A 626 16.93 30.17 32.58
C SER A 626 16.52 28.84 33.23
N LEU A 627 15.29 28.74 33.74
CA LEU A 627 14.79 27.52 34.42
C LEU A 627 13.90 26.62 33.55
N LEU A 628 13.33 27.17 32.51
CA LEU A 628 12.45 26.47 31.58
C LEU A 628 13.06 26.51 30.16
N GLY A 629 14.24 25.95 29.99
CA GLY A 629 14.97 25.88 28.69
C GLY A 629 14.11 25.31 27.57
N GLY A 630 13.16 26.11 27.09
CA GLY A 630 12.37 25.79 25.88
C GLY A 630 13.21 26.10 24.66
N SER A 631 13.37 25.11 23.78
CA SER A 631 13.94 25.31 22.48
C SER A 631 13.21 26.45 21.76
N THR A 632 13.92 27.49 21.39
CA THR A 632 13.42 28.61 20.58
C THR A 632 13.26 28.25 19.11
N VAL A 633 13.65 27.04 18.73
CA VAL A 633 13.59 26.53 17.36
C VAL A 633 12.24 25.83 17.11
N ASN A 634 11.61 26.09 15.98
CA ASN A 634 10.43 25.36 15.52
C ASN A 634 10.86 23.93 15.08
N PRO A 635 10.49 22.88 15.83
CA PRO A 635 10.94 21.52 15.49
C PRO A 635 10.40 21.04 14.13
N ALA A 636 9.22 21.51 13.73
CA ALA A 636 8.65 21.16 12.43
C ALA A 636 9.37 21.85 11.26
N ALA A 637 9.83 23.08 11.44
CA ALA A 637 10.65 23.77 10.45
C ALA A 637 12.04 23.14 10.32
N SER A 638 12.64 22.71 11.43
CA SER A 638 13.90 21.97 11.45
C SER A 638 13.78 20.62 10.74
N GLU A 639 12.67 19.92 10.89
CA GLU A 639 12.39 18.69 10.21
C GLU A 639 12.20 18.92 8.70
N LEU A 640 11.50 19.98 8.29
CA LEU A 640 11.37 20.38 6.90
C LEU A 640 12.74 20.61 6.26
N LEU A 641 13.59 21.42 6.91
CA LEU A 641 14.91 21.78 6.41
C LEU A 641 15.88 20.60 6.35
N ARG A 642 15.71 19.58 7.20
CA ARG A 642 16.52 18.34 7.19
C ARG A 642 16.36 17.56 5.90
N HIS A 643 15.15 17.55 5.32
CA HIS A 643 14.85 16.84 4.09
C HIS A 643 15.09 17.65 2.82
N VAL A 644 15.52 18.93 2.95
CA VAL A 644 15.85 19.76 1.81
C VAL A 644 17.31 19.59 1.46
N ASN A 645 17.56 19.11 0.24
CA ASN A 645 18.89 19.09 -0.37
C ASN A 645 18.80 19.87 -1.69
N ALA A 646 19.29 21.12 -1.66
CA ALA A 646 19.12 22.03 -2.79
C ALA A 646 20.38 22.91 -2.99
N GLU A 647 20.75 23.10 -4.25
CA GLU A 647 21.84 23.98 -4.66
C GLU A 647 21.39 24.88 -5.80
N GLY A 648 21.78 26.14 -5.80
CA GLY A 648 21.41 27.03 -6.92
C GLY A 648 21.67 28.49 -6.69
N GLU A 649 21.00 29.30 -7.52
CA GLU A 649 21.12 30.75 -7.55
C GLU A 649 19.82 31.39 -7.03
N LEU A 650 19.97 32.32 -6.09
CA LEU A 650 18.92 33.19 -5.59
C LEU A 650 19.19 34.63 -5.99
N ARG A 651 18.21 35.28 -6.57
CA ARG A 651 18.23 36.73 -6.85
C ARG A 651 17.14 37.40 -6.02
N VAL A 652 17.46 38.51 -5.39
CA VAL A 652 16.52 39.30 -4.62
C VAL A 652 16.71 40.76 -4.97
N ASP A 653 15.62 41.44 -5.38
CA ASP A 653 15.75 42.85 -5.76
C ASP A 653 16.05 43.73 -4.53
N GLU A 654 15.40 43.49 -3.42
CA GLU A 654 15.65 44.13 -2.14
C GLU A 654 15.63 43.12 -0.99
N PHE A 655 16.75 42.97 -0.29
CA PHE A 655 16.85 42.17 0.94
C PHE A 655 16.95 43.11 2.15
N THR A 656 16.09 42.93 3.12
CA THR A 656 16.03 43.71 4.34
C THR A 656 16.43 42.87 5.55
N LEU A 657 17.38 43.35 6.33
CA LEU A 657 17.73 42.81 7.62
C LEU A 657 17.67 43.95 8.65
N GLU A 658 16.56 44.03 9.37
CA GLU A 658 16.22 45.15 10.24
C GLU A 658 16.29 46.53 9.53
N LYS A 659 17.33 47.31 9.79
CA LYS A 659 17.57 48.62 9.17
C LYS A 659 18.53 48.54 7.98
N ILE A 660 19.14 47.39 7.70
CA ILE A 660 20.06 47.18 6.58
C ILE A 660 19.27 46.77 5.35
N LYS A 661 19.38 47.56 4.32
CA LYS A 661 18.78 47.28 3.01
C LYS A 661 19.86 46.98 1.99
N LEU A 662 19.79 45.81 1.40
CA LEU A 662 20.67 45.36 0.31
C LEU A 662 19.86 45.32 -0.97
N GLY A 663 20.32 46.04 -1.98
CA GLY A 663 19.68 46.02 -3.31
C GLY A 663 20.40 45.07 -4.27
N GLN A 664 19.65 44.49 -5.22
CA GLN A 664 20.17 43.65 -6.29
C GLN A 664 21.07 42.51 -5.76
N VAL A 665 20.57 41.78 -4.76
CA VAL A 665 21.27 40.66 -4.15
C VAL A 665 21.26 39.46 -5.11
N ARG A 666 22.44 38.89 -5.35
CA ARG A 666 22.64 37.64 -6.07
C ARG A 666 23.44 36.71 -5.16
N ALA A 667 22.90 35.57 -4.87
CA ALA A 667 23.56 34.57 -4.02
C ALA A 667 23.58 33.18 -4.69
N ILE A 668 24.75 32.53 -4.65
CA ILE A 668 24.91 31.13 -5.04
C ILE A 668 25.21 30.33 -3.81
N GLY A 669 24.42 29.32 -3.54
CA GLY A 669 24.55 28.55 -2.33
C GLY A 669 23.87 27.19 -2.39
N ALA A 670 24.04 26.47 -1.30
CA ALA A 670 23.47 25.15 -1.09
C ALA A 670 22.86 25.03 0.33
N LEU A 671 21.78 24.29 0.43
CA LEU A 671 21.20 23.85 1.70
C LEU A 671 21.21 22.32 1.72
N HIS A 672 21.91 21.77 2.66
CA HIS A 672 22.02 20.33 2.83
C HIS A 672 22.12 19.98 4.32
N ASP A 673 21.31 19.00 4.77
CA ASP A 673 21.32 18.50 6.14
C ASP A 673 21.38 19.62 7.21
N LEU A 674 20.47 20.58 7.11
CA LEU A 674 20.39 21.73 8.01
C LEU A 674 21.60 22.69 7.97
N HIS A 675 22.45 22.58 6.96
CA HIS A 675 23.56 23.49 6.73
C HIS A 675 23.29 24.32 5.48
N LEU A 676 23.25 25.63 5.65
CA LEU A 676 23.20 26.61 4.56
C LEU A 676 24.61 27.13 4.29
N GLU A 677 25.07 27.00 3.05
CA GLU A 677 26.32 27.60 2.59
C GLU A 677 26.02 28.54 1.41
N LEU A 678 26.18 29.84 1.61
CA LEU A 678 26.23 30.81 0.52
C LEU A 678 27.70 31.02 0.14
N ARG A 679 28.13 30.42 -0.95
CA ARG A 679 29.53 30.48 -1.42
C ARG A 679 29.88 31.83 -2.00
N GLN A 680 28.89 32.50 -2.59
CA GLN A 680 29.01 33.80 -3.18
C GLN A 680 27.68 34.53 -3.04
N ALA A 681 27.70 35.63 -2.31
CA ALA A 681 26.59 36.55 -2.23
C ALA A 681 27.13 37.94 -2.59
N GLU A 682 26.48 38.63 -3.52
CA GLU A 682 26.83 39.96 -3.96
C GLU A 682 25.58 40.85 -3.92
N GLY A 683 25.76 42.11 -3.56
CA GLY A 683 24.67 43.07 -3.52
C GLY A 683 25.17 44.53 -3.43
N ARG A 684 24.23 45.46 -3.48
CA ARG A 684 24.49 46.88 -3.26
C ARG A 684 24.08 47.26 -1.86
N TRP A 685 24.94 47.94 -1.16
CA TRP A 685 24.66 48.44 0.18
C TRP A 685 25.22 49.83 0.35
N ALA A 686 24.40 50.75 0.86
CA ALA A 686 24.79 52.10 1.15
C ALA A 686 25.62 52.73 -0.01
N GLY A 687 25.13 52.63 -1.24
CA GLY A 687 25.81 53.13 -2.43
C GLY A 687 27.03 52.35 -2.89
N GLY A 688 27.58 51.44 -2.09
CA GLY A 688 28.73 50.60 -2.43
C GLY A 688 28.34 49.20 -2.85
N ARG A 689 29.39 48.36 -3.07
CA ARG A 689 29.25 46.94 -3.41
C ARG A 689 29.60 46.11 -2.17
N LEU A 690 28.77 45.11 -1.87
CA LEU A 690 29.01 44.13 -0.84
C LEU A 690 29.18 42.75 -1.44
N ARG A 691 30.17 42.00 -1.02
CA ARG A 691 30.34 40.58 -1.27
C ARG A 691 30.40 39.83 0.05
N ALA A 692 29.76 38.67 0.12
CA ALA A 692 29.77 37.88 1.33
C ALA A 692 29.82 36.38 1.08
N ARG A 693 30.37 35.64 2.05
CA ARG A 693 30.20 34.19 2.22
C ARG A 693 29.51 33.97 3.53
N VAL A 694 28.49 33.11 3.55
CA VAL A 694 27.74 32.81 4.75
C VAL A 694 27.66 31.31 4.93
N ARG A 695 27.98 30.84 6.12
CA ARG A 695 27.70 29.49 6.58
C ARG A 695 26.79 29.55 7.76
N ALA A 696 25.70 28.80 7.71
CA ALA A 696 24.77 28.68 8.83
C ALA A 696 24.47 27.21 9.09
N ALA A 697 24.51 26.80 10.36
CA ALA A 697 24.05 25.51 10.83
C ALA A 697 22.86 25.72 11.75
N PHE A 698 21.74 25.02 11.49
CA PHE A 698 20.48 25.25 12.19
C PHE A 698 20.25 24.35 13.40
N LEU A 699 21.08 23.32 13.61
CA LEU A 699 21.04 22.41 14.77
C LEU A 699 22.43 22.18 15.37
N PRO A 700 22.54 21.88 16.66
CA PRO A 700 21.48 21.85 17.69
C PRO A 700 21.04 23.26 18.13
N ARG A 701 21.87 24.27 17.92
CA ARG A 701 21.60 25.69 18.12
C ARG A 701 22.07 26.45 16.87
N PRO A 702 21.23 27.34 16.32
CA PRO A 702 21.62 28.08 15.12
C PRO A 702 22.94 28.82 15.33
N SER A 703 23.86 28.63 14.38
CA SER A 703 25.16 29.29 14.37
C SER A 703 25.45 29.84 12.98
N TYR A 704 26.12 30.98 12.94
CA TYR A 704 26.39 31.69 11.70
C TYR A 704 27.85 32.10 11.65
N ASP A 705 28.46 31.92 10.48
CA ASP A 705 29.80 32.35 10.12
C ASP A 705 29.71 33.18 8.84
N VAL A 706 30.06 34.44 8.90
CA VAL A 706 29.90 35.41 7.83
C VAL A 706 31.24 36.09 7.56
N THR A 707 31.70 35.95 6.31
CA THR A 707 32.83 36.75 5.81
C THR A 707 32.31 37.71 4.77
N ALA A 708 32.45 39.01 5.00
CA ALA A 708 31.97 40.02 4.08
C ALA A 708 33.10 40.98 3.67
N GLU A 709 33.03 41.44 2.43
CA GLU A 709 33.90 42.45 1.82
C GLU A 709 33.02 43.58 1.28
N GLY A 710 33.25 44.80 1.77
CA GLY A 710 32.59 46.02 1.28
C GLY A 710 33.55 46.86 0.45
N ASP A 711 33.07 47.42 -0.65
CA ASP A 711 33.84 48.34 -1.49
C ASP A 711 33.04 49.64 -1.68
N ARG A 712 33.64 50.78 -1.35
CA ARG A 712 33.11 52.14 -1.50
C ARG A 712 31.71 52.31 -0.87
N VAL A 713 31.50 51.81 0.33
CA VAL A 713 30.27 51.99 1.09
C VAL A 713 30.21 53.38 1.65
N ASP A 714 29.13 54.14 1.39
CA ASP A 714 28.94 55.50 1.90
C ASP A 714 28.51 55.47 3.35
N LEU A 715 29.34 55.97 4.22
CA LEU A 715 29.13 56.01 5.67
C LEU A 715 27.85 56.73 6.10
N ARG A 716 27.34 57.68 5.32
CA ARG A 716 26.11 58.41 5.56
C ARG A 716 24.88 57.56 5.44
N GLN A 717 24.97 56.53 4.68
CA GLN A 717 23.86 55.61 4.38
C GLN A 717 23.86 54.37 5.31
N ILE A 718 24.85 54.22 6.18
CA ILE A 718 24.91 53.10 7.11
C ILE A 718 23.93 53.38 8.25
N PRO A 719 22.92 52.55 8.49
CA PRO A 719 22.02 52.67 9.63
C PRO A 719 22.82 52.39 10.93
N ALA A 720 23.10 53.44 11.65
CA ALA A 720 23.78 53.35 12.95
C ALA A 720 22.87 53.88 14.08
N PRO A 721 23.09 53.49 15.34
CA PRO A 721 22.37 54.07 16.45
C PRO A 721 22.65 55.55 16.60
N GLY A 722 21.64 56.35 16.92
CA GLY A 722 21.73 57.77 17.10
C GLY A 722 21.91 58.59 15.78
N ASN A 723 22.41 59.84 15.91
CA ASN A 723 22.64 60.73 14.75
C ASN A 723 24.02 60.55 14.10
N LEU A 724 24.69 59.40 14.33
CA LEU A 724 26.00 59.09 13.75
C LEU A 724 26.06 59.20 12.23
N PRO A 725 25.06 58.67 11.45
CA PRO A 725 25.08 58.79 10.01
C PRO A 725 25.11 60.23 9.49
N GLU A 726 24.49 61.16 10.21
CA GLU A 726 24.52 62.58 9.85
C GLU A 726 25.86 63.25 10.14
N ARG A 727 26.61 62.69 11.09
CA ARG A 727 27.91 63.23 11.52
C ARG A 727 29.09 62.65 10.74
N PHE A 728 29.00 61.42 10.28
CA PHE A 728 30.05 60.73 9.52
C PHE A 728 29.78 60.72 8.01
N ALA A 729 30.69 61.22 7.25
CA ALA A 729 30.68 61.11 5.81
C ALA A 729 32.00 60.51 5.32
N GLY A 730 31.97 59.86 4.15
CA GLY A 730 33.14 59.24 3.56
C GLY A 730 32.83 57.88 2.96
N LEU A 731 33.80 57.28 2.30
CA LEU A 731 33.69 55.98 1.68
C LEU A 731 34.52 54.96 2.48
N ALA A 732 33.86 53.86 2.82
CA ALA A 732 34.46 52.74 3.53
C ALA A 732 34.66 51.57 2.59
N SER A 733 35.82 50.92 2.66
CA SER A 733 36.10 49.64 2.05
C SER A 733 36.82 48.74 3.05
N GLY A 734 36.56 47.44 3.03
CA GLY A 734 37.18 46.57 4.00
C GLY A 734 36.62 45.17 4.03
N THR A 735 37.16 44.35 4.91
CA THR A 735 36.76 42.96 5.09
C THR A 735 36.35 42.73 6.54
N VAL A 736 35.39 41.91 6.77
CA VAL A 736 34.94 41.51 8.13
C VAL A 736 34.63 39.99 8.16
N HIS A 737 35.08 39.36 9.22
CA HIS A 737 34.67 37.99 9.58
C HIS A 737 33.91 38.05 10.89
N LEU A 738 32.66 37.57 10.86
CA LEU A 738 31.74 37.59 11.98
C LEU A 738 31.26 36.18 12.30
N THR A 739 31.19 35.85 13.55
CA THR A 739 30.56 34.63 14.05
C THR A 739 29.52 34.99 15.09
N THR A 740 28.38 34.29 15.08
CA THR A 740 27.35 34.45 16.08
C THR A 740 26.51 33.17 16.21
N GLN A 741 25.73 33.08 17.25
CA GLN A 741 24.83 31.95 17.50
C GLN A 741 23.57 32.41 18.20
N GLY A 742 22.48 31.62 18.04
CA GLY A 742 21.16 31.88 18.65
C GLY A 742 20.12 32.35 17.64
N VAL A 743 18.97 32.72 18.14
CA VAL A 743 17.80 33.19 17.39
C VAL A 743 17.33 34.52 17.95
N GLY A 744 17.00 35.43 17.06
CA GLY A 744 16.56 36.79 17.45
C GLY A 744 17.70 37.74 17.75
N ARG A 745 17.37 39.04 17.71
CA ARG A 745 18.33 40.14 17.78
C ARG A 745 19.23 40.09 19.03
N ASP A 746 18.63 39.86 20.20
CA ASP A 746 19.35 39.96 21.46
C ASP A 746 20.36 38.83 21.65
N GLU A 747 20.01 37.57 21.24
CA GLU A 747 20.93 36.45 21.27
C GLU A 747 22.06 36.62 20.25
N LEU A 748 21.71 37.01 19.01
CA LEU A 748 22.68 37.22 17.95
C LEU A 748 23.71 38.31 18.34
N LEU A 749 23.25 39.46 18.89
CA LEU A 749 24.16 40.51 19.36
C LEU A 749 24.97 40.08 20.59
N GLN A 750 24.43 39.27 21.47
CA GLN A 750 25.12 38.76 22.64
C GLN A 750 26.30 37.88 22.33
N HIS A 751 26.18 37.04 21.29
CA HIS A 751 27.21 36.09 20.86
C HIS A 751 28.00 36.56 19.64
N LEU A 752 27.75 37.82 19.20
CA LEU A 752 28.44 38.37 18.03
C LEU A 752 29.90 38.61 18.35
N ALA A 753 30.77 37.93 17.60
CA ALA A 753 32.19 38.08 17.69
C ALA A 753 32.80 38.18 16.30
N GLY A 754 33.89 38.90 16.14
CA GLY A 754 34.53 38.96 14.88
C GLY A 754 35.73 39.89 14.82
N LYS A 755 36.33 40.01 13.63
CA LYS A 755 37.42 40.89 13.33
C LYS A 755 37.30 41.39 11.89
N GLY A 756 37.85 42.57 11.65
CA GLY A 756 37.83 43.11 10.28
C GLY A 756 38.98 44.12 10.07
N GLU A 757 39.13 44.49 8.81
CA GLU A 757 39.98 45.50 8.32
C GLU A 757 39.18 46.61 7.66
N LEU A 758 39.51 47.84 7.91
CA LEU A 758 38.78 49.00 7.38
C LEU A 758 39.75 49.96 6.68
N LYS A 759 39.35 50.37 5.50
CA LYS A 759 39.98 51.46 4.74
C LYS A 759 38.96 52.53 4.46
N LEU A 760 39.27 53.74 4.79
CA LEU A 760 38.38 54.90 4.66
C LEU A 760 38.98 55.87 3.63
N ARG A 761 38.09 56.62 2.92
CA ARG A 761 38.48 57.68 2.03
C ARG A 761 37.53 58.88 2.21
N ASP A 762 38.04 60.08 2.08
CA ASP A 762 37.28 61.32 2.14
C ASP A 762 36.38 61.38 3.41
N VAL A 763 37.01 61.07 4.55
CA VAL A 763 36.29 61.03 5.82
C VAL A 763 36.01 62.41 6.33
N GLU A 764 34.78 62.73 6.65
CA GLU A 764 34.36 63.97 7.28
C GLU A 764 33.55 63.60 8.57
N PHE A 765 33.92 64.19 9.66
CA PHE A 765 33.17 64.10 10.94
C PHE A 765 32.64 65.50 11.26
N ARG A 766 31.32 65.66 11.28
CA ARG A 766 30.60 66.89 11.53
C ARG A 766 30.18 67.03 12.97
N GLY A 767 30.14 68.24 13.42
CA GLY A 767 29.74 68.56 14.79
C GLY A 767 30.95 68.85 15.70
N TRP A 768 32.14 68.70 15.11
CA TRP A 768 33.35 68.93 15.86
C TRP A 768 34.58 69.10 14.97
N ASP A 769 35.33 70.19 15.22
CA ASP A 769 36.60 70.54 14.62
C ASP A 769 37.77 70.08 15.52
N VAL A 770 38.41 68.97 15.16
CA VAL A 770 39.55 68.41 15.88
C VAL A 770 40.74 69.36 15.84
N ASP A 771 41.01 69.90 14.66
CA ASP A 771 42.14 70.82 14.47
C ASP A 771 42.04 72.10 15.27
N ALA A 772 40.88 72.76 15.21
CA ALA A 772 40.59 73.92 15.99
C ALA A 772 40.59 73.64 17.53
N SER A 773 40.02 72.50 17.87
CA SER A 773 39.94 72.05 19.30
C SER A 773 41.31 71.76 19.89
N MET A 774 42.23 71.25 19.06
CA MET A 774 43.59 71.07 19.51
C MET A 774 44.46 72.31 19.53
N ALA A 775 44.18 73.30 18.72
CA ALA A 775 44.95 74.56 18.71
C ALA A 775 44.87 75.34 20.04
N ASP A 776 43.75 75.27 20.68
CA ASP A 776 43.51 76.01 21.97
C ASP A 776 43.14 75.13 23.17
N GLY A 777 42.98 73.84 22.98
CA GLY A 777 42.67 72.86 24.00
C GLY A 777 41.20 72.91 24.51
N ALA A 778 40.29 73.50 23.75
CA ALA A 778 38.86 73.57 24.05
C ALA A 778 38.00 72.93 22.90
N PRO A 779 36.85 72.28 23.17
CA PRO A 779 36.01 71.71 22.13
C PRO A 779 35.39 72.81 21.23
N HIS A 780 35.69 72.73 19.91
CA HIS A 780 35.13 73.64 18.92
C HIS A 780 34.09 72.91 18.01
N GLU A 781 32.95 73.55 17.78
CA GLU A 781 32.00 73.04 16.78
C GLU A 781 32.54 73.30 15.35
N GLY A 782 32.41 72.30 14.50
CA GLY A 782 32.92 72.37 13.10
C GLY A 782 32.89 71.03 12.42
N ALA A 783 33.83 70.79 11.52
CA ALA A 783 33.96 69.51 10.80
C ALA A 783 35.44 69.16 10.65
N SER A 784 35.81 67.97 11.10
CA SER A 784 37.12 67.38 10.90
C SER A 784 37.14 66.56 9.58
N ARG A 785 38.27 66.66 8.85
CA ARG A 785 38.42 65.98 7.54
C ARG A 785 39.73 65.22 7.46
N TRP A 786 39.68 63.97 7.02
CA TRP A 786 40.80 63.12 6.76
C TRP A 786 40.77 62.60 5.32
N ALA A 787 41.82 62.61 4.60
CA ALA A 787 41.91 62.11 3.23
C ALA A 787 41.82 60.62 3.13
N SER A 788 42.40 59.92 4.11
CA SER A 788 42.34 58.46 4.21
C SER A 788 42.36 57.99 5.65
N GLY A 789 41.93 56.70 5.81
CA GLY A 789 42.04 55.98 7.08
C GLY A 789 42.22 54.50 6.86
N GLN A 790 42.99 53.86 7.79
CA GLN A 790 43.15 52.40 7.75
C GLN A 790 43.35 51.81 9.14
N GLY A 791 42.83 50.65 9.37
CA GLY A 791 43.03 49.94 10.62
C GLY A 791 42.23 48.65 10.72
N THR A 792 42.43 48.01 11.83
CA THR A 792 41.69 46.80 12.18
C THR A 792 40.65 47.10 13.26
N PHE A 793 39.59 46.30 13.30
CA PHE A 793 38.60 46.36 14.37
C PHE A 793 38.22 44.96 14.84
N LEU A 794 37.76 44.86 16.06
CA LEU A 794 37.24 43.66 16.68
C LEU A 794 35.75 43.89 17.03
N VAL A 795 34.93 42.88 16.83
CA VAL A 795 33.54 42.87 17.22
C VAL A 795 33.39 41.89 18.38
N ARG A 796 33.01 42.37 19.55
CA ARG A 796 32.72 41.57 20.74
C ARG A 796 31.98 42.41 21.77
N ASP A 797 31.41 41.75 22.78
CA ASP A 797 30.79 42.45 23.94
C ASP A 797 29.74 43.49 23.52
N ARG A 798 28.97 43.17 22.46
CA ARG A 798 27.95 44.05 21.84
C ARG A 798 28.50 45.38 21.35
N GLY A 799 29.74 45.40 20.86
CA GLY A 799 30.38 46.63 20.37
C GLY A 799 31.48 46.36 19.34
N ILE A 800 31.98 47.44 18.77
CA ILE A 800 33.14 47.44 17.87
C ILE A 800 34.29 48.05 18.64
N ILE A 801 35.41 47.37 18.73
CA ILE A 801 36.65 47.82 19.39
C ILE A 801 37.63 48.18 18.29
N PHE A 802 38.12 49.37 18.33
CA PHE A 802 39.23 49.86 17.48
C PHE A 802 40.55 49.83 18.28
N PRO A 803 41.44 48.90 18.01
CA PRO A 803 42.77 48.86 18.68
C PRO A 803 43.65 50.06 18.26
N GLY A 804 43.41 50.54 17.03
CA GLY A 804 44.08 51.69 16.48
C GLY A 804 43.70 51.84 15.02
N LEU A 805 42.80 52.77 14.73
CA LEU A 805 42.47 53.18 13.36
C LEU A 805 43.21 54.48 13.07
N ARG A 806 44.13 54.40 12.12
CA ARG A 806 44.90 55.57 11.64
C ARG A 806 44.05 56.33 10.64
N LEU A 807 43.98 57.65 10.87
CA LEU A 807 43.32 58.59 9.99
C LEU A 807 44.40 59.63 9.55
N ASP A 808 44.58 59.79 8.25
CA ASP A 808 45.58 60.69 7.69
C ASP A 808 44.88 61.95 7.16
N GLY A 809 45.09 63.06 7.87
CA GLY A 809 44.67 64.42 7.51
C GLY A 809 45.67 65.16 6.61
N PRO A 810 45.38 66.42 6.22
CA PRO A 810 46.24 67.20 5.35
C PRO A 810 47.60 67.53 5.97
N SER A 811 47.65 67.65 7.28
CA SER A 811 48.86 68.05 8.07
C SER A 811 49.05 67.21 9.33
N GLU A 812 48.14 66.25 9.62
CA GLU A 812 48.12 65.54 10.89
C GLU A 812 47.68 64.09 10.72
N MET A 813 48.24 63.19 11.52
CA MET A 813 47.85 61.81 11.66
C MET A 813 47.04 61.63 12.98
N THR A 814 45.80 61.16 12.88
CA THR A 814 44.94 60.89 14.06
C THR A 814 44.82 59.37 14.25
N LEU A 815 45.00 58.90 15.46
CA LEU A 815 44.82 57.51 15.83
C LEU A 815 43.58 57.37 16.68
N LEU A 816 42.54 56.67 16.15
CA LEU A 816 41.27 56.36 16.86
C LEU A 816 41.44 55.02 17.59
N LYS A 817 41.20 55.00 18.88
CA LYS A 817 41.16 53.82 19.73
C LYS A 817 39.88 53.83 20.58
N GLY A 818 39.41 52.67 20.99
CA GLY A 818 38.28 52.57 21.92
C GLY A 818 37.18 51.66 21.47
N THR A 819 36.06 51.76 22.15
CA THR A 819 34.90 50.88 21.97
C THR A 819 33.65 51.68 21.60
N LEU A 820 33.04 51.33 20.48
CA LEU A 820 31.75 51.79 19.99
C LEU A 820 30.69 50.75 20.40
N SER A 821 29.86 51.02 21.39
CA SER A 821 28.83 50.14 21.89
C SER A 821 27.53 50.25 21.08
N PHE A 822 26.87 49.10 20.85
CA PHE A 822 25.53 49.02 20.24
C PHE A 822 24.39 49.20 21.22
N VAL A 823 24.66 49.12 22.54
CA VAL A 823 23.60 49.02 23.56
C VAL A 823 23.87 49.94 24.79
N GLN A 824 25.12 50.30 25.02
CA GLN A 824 25.57 51.06 26.20
C GLN A 824 26.37 52.32 25.78
N ASP A 825 26.87 53.04 26.76
CA ASP A 825 27.78 54.14 26.50
C ASP A 825 29.02 53.73 25.74
N SER A 826 29.37 54.52 24.75
CA SER A 826 30.59 54.33 23.97
C SER A 826 31.77 55.06 24.64
N ASP A 827 32.98 54.53 24.48
CA ASP A 827 34.21 55.11 24.93
C ASP A 827 35.23 55.08 23.77
N LEU A 828 35.41 56.22 23.15
CA LEU A 828 36.35 56.42 22.02
C LEU A 828 37.35 57.44 22.38
N THR A 829 38.60 57.19 22.03
CA THR A 829 39.73 58.08 22.21
C THR A 829 40.35 58.38 20.86
N LEU A 830 40.40 59.66 20.48
CA LEU A 830 41.21 60.12 19.32
C LEU A 830 42.48 60.72 19.85
N GLN A 831 43.58 60.18 19.41
CA GLN A 831 44.94 60.64 19.71
C GLN A 831 45.53 61.22 18.41
N THR A 832 45.76 62.52 18.38
CA THR A 832 46.41 63.16 17.21
C THR A 832 47.92 63.28 17.48
N LEU A 833 48.68 62.96 16.45
CA LEU A 833 50.13 63.07 16.38
C LEU A 833 50.47 64.03 15.23
N ILE A 834 51.10 65.11 15.55
CA ILE A 834 51.61 66.10 14.55
C ILE A 834 52.86 65.48 13.90
N ASP A 835 52.78 65.33 12.55
CA ASP A 835 53.95 64.88 11.76
C ASP A 835 54.81 66.06 11.45
N ASP A 836 55.92 66.19 12.16
CA ASP A 836 56.92 67.21 11.84
C ASP A 836 57.74 66.76 10.62
N GLN A 837 57.48 67.34 9.43
CA GLN A 837 58.07 66.98 8.15
C GLN A 837 59.61 67.17 8.13
N THR A 838 60.24 67.56 9.19
CA THR A 838 61.68 67.80 9.31
C THR A 838 62.49 66.60 9.89
N GLY A 839 61.91 65.48 10.16
CA GLY A 839 62.54 64.15 10.31
C GLY A 839 63.54 63.96 11.44
N SER A 840 63.58 64.75 12.50
CA SER A 840 64.65 64.65 13.49
C SER A 840 64.25 64.64 14.97
N SER A 841 62.97 64.52 15.34
CA SER A 841 62.59 64.35 16.75
C SER A 841 61.25 63.66 16.89
N PRO A 842 61.03 62.80 17.95
CA PRO A 842 59.70 62.29 18.25
C PRO A 842 58.75 63.42 18.56
N PRO A 843 57.46 63.31 18.17
CA PRO A 843 56.48 64.40 18.34
C PRO A 843 56.35 64.84 19.77
N GLU A 844 56.78 66.09 20.10
CA GLU A 844 56.81 66.61 21.44
C GLU A 844 55.43 67.07 21.95
N GLN A 845 54.42 67.15 21.12
CA GLN A 845 53.10 67.61 21.52
C GLN A 845 52.00 66.84 20.85
N GLY A 846 51.08 66.26 21.62
CA GLY A 846 49.88 65.56 21.15
C GLY A 846 48.71 65.88 22.02
N TYR A 847 47.52 65.74 21.46
CA TYR A 847 46.28 65.91 22.21
C TYR A 847 45.51 64.60 22.19
N VAL A 848 44.87 64.28 23.32
CA VAL A 848 43.98 63.10 23.41
C VAL A 848 42.56 63.62 23.65
N LEU A 849 41.70 63.23 22.81
CA LEU A 849 40.30 63.55 22.80
C LEU A 849 39.53 62.30 23.23
N LYS A 850 38.77 62.43 24.26
CA LYS A 850 37.91 61.36 24.77
C LYS A 850 36.45 61.65 24.45
N ILE A 851 35.82 60.71 23.81
CA ILE A 851 34.37 60.71 23.50
C ILE A 851 33.78 59.66 24.38
N SER A 852 32.92 59.97 25.33
CA SER A 852 32.26 59.05 26.25
C SER A 852 30.77 59.27 26.31
N GLY A 853 30.04 58.23 26.70
CA GLY A 853 28.57 58.27 26.83
C GLY A 853 27.81 57.81 25.61
N PRO A 854 26.49 58.03 25.57
CA PRO A 854 25.63 57.60 24.45
C PRO A 854 26.04 58.38 23.18
N LEU A 855 26.00 57.63 22.01
CA LEU A 855 26.40 58.19 20.72
C LEU A 855 25.51 59.32 20.18
N ASP A 856 24.29 59.42 20.66
CA ASP A 856 23.36 60.51 20.38
C ASP A 856 23.66 61.80 21.15
N VAL A 857 24.24 61.72 22.36
CA VAL A 857 24.65 62.84 23.17
C VAL A 857 26.03 62.55 23.80
N PRO A 858 27.11 62.53 23.02
CA PRO A 858 28.43 62.22 23.53
C PRO A 858 29.02 63.36 24.37
N LYS A 859 29.67 62.98 25.49
CA LYS A 859 30.50 63.84 26.27
C LYS A 859 31.93 63.84 25.69
N ILE A 860 32.42 65.00 25.42
CA ILE A 860 33.73 65.19 24.82
C ILE A 860 34.64 65.94 25.83
N SER A 861 35.87 65.40 26.02
CA SER A 861 36.90 66.04 26.85
C SER A 861 38.24 66.00 26.15
N ILE A 862 39.07 67.06 26.28
CA ILE A 862 40.38 67.15 25.68
C ILE A 862 41.42 67.11 26.77
N GLU A 863 42.45 66.30 26.61
CA GLU A 863 43.61 66.18 27.48
C GLU A 863 44.89 66.39 26.66
N ARG A 864 45.80 67.23 27.16
CA ARG A 864 47.10 67.46 26.50
C ARG A 864 48.05 66.31 26.88
N LEU A 865 48.64 65.64 25.88
CA LEU A 865 49.69 64.69 26.09
C LEU A 865 51.02 65.47 26.34
N VAL A 866 51.50 65.49 27.59
CA VAL A 866 52.83 65.97 27.90
C VAL A 866 53.78 64.75 27.77
N ALA A 867 54.71 64.82 26.83
CA ALA A 867 55.76 63.79 26.75
C ALA A 867 56.55 63.76 28.03
N HIS A 868 56.45 62.64 28.80
CA HIS A 868 57.29 62.43 29.91
C HIS A 868 58.72 62.09 29.35
N ARG A 869 59.62 63.01 29.46
CA ARG A 869 61.05 62.70 29.25
C ARG A 869 61.49 61.83 30.40
N PRO A 870 62.06 60.61 30.08
CA PRO A 870 62.70 59.92 31.19
C PRO A 870 63.84 60.79 31.73
N ALA A 871 63.82 61.01 33.04
CA ALA A 871 64.95 61.62 33.72
C ALA A 871 66.13 60.63 33.58
N ASP A 872 67.30 61.15 33.16
CA ASP A 872 68.59 60.50 33.09
C ASP A 872 69.01 59.82 34.41
#